data_046e161be9d92ce777865c76ebc23a66
#
_entry.id   046e161be9d92ce777865c76ebc23a66
#
_cell.length_a   1.000
_cell.length_b   1.000
_cell.length_c   1.000
_cell.angle_alpha   90.00
_cell.angle_beta   90.00
_cell.angle_gamma   90.00
#
_symmetry.space_group_name_H-M   'P 1'
#
loop_
_entity.id
_entity.type
_entity.pdbx_description
1 polymer ?
#
loop_
_entity_poly.entity_id
_entity_poly.type
_entity_poly.pdbx_seq_one_letter_code
_entity_poly.pdbx_strand_id
1 'polypeptide(L)'
;MQPLRNYVMPVVSILMMQAAYAKTNANLSKVAYTEAQGTTVTAVVAHQSDPRELAESANDLGEIAATKARPQAAAVKDKPQTEHPDVFVRQGKICLDFSKRLIDKKSKGPFLIRRSKGRLGDYQTIAKVTQPQFIDQVLTGSPYDYYYEIKTINGEFVARMGMELELFGENTFIYSPADNKVRVGTEVNQLHEQMFGKEFSPNRYALLFKSGDYKDAGLLKIPFYVQIAGLGQVPYDVAVSNIHTPPHLANGNGTCTFWRSAENLSVIGPESYEEEETFKWAVSQAAPLRRIYSTRVVRNQWANGWVSGGYTADCYFEAAAGSKNQQQWYTRNSFLNKGRGKFEEIKYNYCFQGVDFGPTVDKSTYQNNWAKGGNVTIIPATPLIREKPFVFFDQDGRYKVFRPALKHNHTGVSYTRDNMGAGDIIDIEKDFYVVKPGVSAAEMNRQLQAGKHLLITPGMYELSEPLHVSKANTIILGLGLATLIPGSANPYTAIAVDDVPGVTVASLMFDAHYSSHSLIQVGPEKSRIRHADNPTLLADLFLRVGGFRADKVHVDQSVVINSNDVIGDHFWIWRADHGVKGSVGWDINTTRNGLVVNGDYMTMYALFNEHFQEYQTYWTGNYGRTYFFQCESPYDAPNQAAYRSEKGTRDGFAAYKVANEVVQHEAYAFGIYDVLVNPIRIESSVEVPVKPGVRLKHICNNSLSNGPDRGFGYVINQVGKSTYNTWRDNRTYVVEFL
;
A
#
# COMPACT_ATOMS: atom_id res chain seq x y z
N MET A 1 -23.62 -15.08 38.98
CA MET A 1 -22.19 -15.07 39.29
C MET A 1 -21.53 -16.23 38.61
N GLN A 2 -20.95 -16.01 37.45
CA GLN A 2 -19.99 -16.94 36.80
C GLN A 2 -18.77 -16.12 36.37
N PRO A 3 -17.57 -16.64 36.49
CA PRO A 3 -16.36 -15.85 36.44
C PRO A 3 -15.94 -15.54 35.01
N LEU A 4 -15.52 -14.30 34.80
CA LEU A 4 -14.78 -13.80 33.64
C LEU A 4 -13.50 -14.61 33.45
N ARG A 5 -13.49 -15.49 32.46
CA ARG A 5 -12.27 -16.10 31.92
C ARG A 5 -12.06 -15.64 30.47
N ASN A 6 -10.83 -15.21 30.20
CA ASN A 6 -10.20 -15.04 28.91
C ASN A 6 -10.42 -13.73 28.14
N TYR A 7 -9.72 -12.67 28.57
CA TYR A 7 -9.32 -11.60 27.67
C TYR A 7 -7.89 -11.16 27.98
N VAL A 8 -6.94 -11.95 27.54
CA VAL A 8 -5.51 -11.61 27.59
C VAL A 8 -4.98 -11.82 26.19
N MET A 9 -5.14 -10.82 25.32
CA MET A 9 -4.34 -10.78 24.06
C MET A 9 -4.60 -9.63 23.08
N PRO A 10 -4.44 -8.35 23.34
CA PRO A 10 -4.01 -7.50 22.22
C PRO A 10 -2.66 -6.82 22.41
N VAL A 11 -2.18 -6.65 23.61
CA VAL A 11 -0.90 -5.93 23.87
C VAL A 11 0.33 -6.78 23.60
N VAL A 12 0.21 -8.09 23.68
CA VAL A 12 1.30 -9.00 23.33
C VAL A 12 1.69 -8.88 21.85
N SER A 13 0.79 -8.47 20.98
CA SER A 13 1.06 -8.38 19.54
C SER A 13 1.90 -7.16 19.18
N ILE A 14 1.70 -6.03 19.81
CA ILE A 14 2.46 -4.79 19.53
C ILE A 14 3.80 -4.82 20.29
N LEU A 15 3.81 -5.33 21.52
CA LEU A 15 5.05 -5.64 22.27
C LEU A 15 5.83 -6.81 21.63
N MET A 16 5.19 -7.73 20.92
CA MET A 16 5.89 -8.76 20.16
C MET A 16 6.48 -8.23 18.84
N MET A 17 6.06 -7.11 18.31
CA MET A 17 6.81 -6.41 17.26
C MET A 17 8.21 -6.00 17.76
N GLN A 18 8.32 -5.53 18.99
CA GLN A 18 9.62 -5.25 19.62
C GLN A 18 10.35 -6.52 20.09
N ALA A 19 9.62 -7.56 20.53
CA ALA A 19 10.21 -8.80 21.04
C ALA A 19 10.52 -9.85 19.96
N ALA A 20 9.89 -9.83 18.80
CA ALA A 20 10.26 -10.71 17.69
C ALA A 20 11.63 -10.35 17.07
N TYR A 21 12.04 -9.09 17.20
CA TYR A 21 13.41 -8.64 16.87
C TYR A 21 14.45 -9.01 17.94
N ALA A 22 14.04 -9.35 19.16
CA ALA A 22 14.92 -9.62 20.31
C ALA A 22 15.11 -11.10 20.64
N LYS A 23 14.65 -12.05 19.81
CA LYS A 23 14.77 -13.49 20.08
C LYS A 23 15.99 -14.14 19.45
N THR A 24 17.18 -13.66 19.82
CA THR A 24 18.39 -14.51 19.90
C THR A 24 19.19 -14.03 21.09
N ASN A 25 19.27 -14.91 22.12
CA ASN A 25 20.06 -14.77 23.34
C ASN A 25 19.44 -14.00 24.52
N ALA A 26 18.21 -14.31 24.93
CA ALA A 26 17.74 -13.95 26.26
C ALA A 26 18.01 -15.10 27.24
N ASN A 27 18.72 -14.84 28.32
CA ASN A 27 18.80 -15.75 29.46
C ASN A 27 17.41 -15.89 30.10
N LEU A 28 16.80 -17.05 29.92
CA LEU A 28 15.48 -17.36 30.47
C LEU A 28 15.70 -17.97 31.89
N SER A 29 15.23 -17.29 32.93
CA SER A 29 15.12 -17.88 34.26
C SER A 29 13.73 -18.49 34.47
N LYS A 30 13.66 -19.73 34.92
CA LYS A 30 12.41 -20.39 35.31
C LYS A 30 12.11 -20.05 36.78
N VAL A 31 10.98 -19.42 37.04
CA VAL A 31 10.47 -19.15 38.37
C VAL A 31 9.22 -19.99 38.57
N ALA A 32 9.22 -20.82 39.60
CA ALA A 32 8.07 -21.63 40.00
C ALA A 32 7.24 -20.89 41.03
N TYR A 33 5.95 -20.78 40.80
CA TYR A 33 4.96 -20.27 41.75
C TYR A 33 4.02 -21.41 42.16
N THR A 34 3.75 -21.50 43.43
CA THR A 34 2.78 -22.46 43.98
C THR A 34 1.51 -21.68 44.36
N GLU A 35 0.40 -21.97 43.71
CA GLU A 35 -0.91 -21.43 44.10
C GLU A 35 -1.47 -22.18 45.34
N ALA A 36 -2.36 -21.52 46.07
CA ALA A 36 -2.93 -22.00 47.35
C ALA A 36 -3.73 -23.32 47.27
N GLN A 37 -3.74 -24.01 46.15
CA GLN A 37 -4.38 -25.32 45.94
C GLN A 37 -3.40 -26.42 45.44
N GLY A 38 -2.11 -26.24 45.59
CA GLY A 38 -1.13 -27.31 45.41
C GLY A 38 -0.75 -27.63 43.97
N THR A 39 -1.16 -26.83 42.97
CA THR A 39 -0.74 -27.01 41.56
C THR A 39 0.43 -26.09 41.25
N THR A 40 1.57 -26.68 40.93
CA THR A 40 2.77 -25.93 40.54
C THR A 40 2.71 -25.57 39.06
N VAL A 41 2.62 -24.28 38.73
CA VAL A 41 2.69 -23.76 37.37
C VAL A 41 4.07 -23.15 37.16
N THR A 42 4.82 -23.63 36.18
CA THR A 42 6.11 -23.06 35.81
C THR A 42 5.86 -21.93 34.79
N ALA A 43 6.09 -20.70 35.22
CA ALA A 43 6.09 -19.55 34.33
C ALA A 43 7.52 -19.21 33.90
N VAL A 44 7.73 -18.96 32.62
CA VAL A 44 9.00 -18.46 32.11
C VAL A 44 8.89 -16.94 32.06
N VAL A 45 9.65 -16.28 32.93
CA VAL A 45 9.69 -14.81 33.00
C VAL A 45 10.96 -14.34 32.27
N ALA A 46 10.78 -13.51 31.26
CA ALA A 46 11.89 -12.78 30.65
C ALA A 46 12.17 -11.52 31.50
N HIS A 47 13.36 -11.38 32.02
CA HIS A 47 13.80 -10.16 32.67
C HIS A 47 14.05 -9.10 31.61
N GLN A 48 13.47 -7.90 31.77
CA GLN A 48 13.80 -6.74 30.97
C GLN A 48 15.27 -6.36 31.20
N SER A 49 16.08 -6.53 30.17
CA SER A 49 17.40 -5.88 30.09
C SER A 49 17.21 -4.39 29.72
N ASP A 50 18.14 -3.56 30.19
CA ASP A 50 18.21 -2.11 29.90
C ASP A 50 18.02 -1.88 28.39
N PRO A 51 17.22 -0.88 27.96
CA PRO A 51 17.05 -0.54 26.54
C PRO A 51 18.35 -0.31 25.77
N ARG A 52 19.45 -0.02 26.47
CA ARG A 52 20.80 0.10 25.90
C ARG A 52 21.43 -1.24 25.52
N GLU A 53 21.09 -2.33 26.19
CA GLU A 53 21.57 -3.69 25.84
C GLU A 53 20.78 -4.31 24.68
N LEU A 54 19.53 -3.90 24.48
CA LEU A 54 18.69 -4.37 23.35
C LEU A 54 19.18 -3.84 22.00
N ALA A 55 19.89 -2.71 21.99
CA ALA A 55 20.49 -2.14 20.78
C ALA A 55 21.73 -2.93 20.30
N GLU A 56 22.41 -3.66 21.18
CA GLU A 56 23.62 -4.43 20.82
C GLU A 56 23.30 -5.84 20.31
N SER A 57 22.18 -6.45 20.71
CA SER A 57 21.85 -7.82 20.29
C SER A 57 21.27 -7.94 18.87
N ALA A 58 20.91 -6.83 18.23
CA ALA A 58 20.44 -6.80 16.84
C ALA A 58 21.57 -6.94 15.79
N ASN A 59 22.84 -6.95 16.23
CA ASN A 59 24.01 -7.00 15.33
C ASN A 59 24.35 -8.41 14.81
N ASP A 60 23.88 -9.48 15.46
CA ASP A 60 24.35 -10.83 15.14
C ASP A 60 23.54 -11.59 14.05
N LEU A 61 22.51 -10.95 13.47
CA LEU A 61 21.78 -11.52 12.33
C LEU A 61 22.17 -10.93 10.96
N GLY A 62 23.22 -10.11 10.92
CA GLY A 62 23.65 -9.35 9.74
C GLY A 62 24.73 -9.98 8.88
N GLU A 63 25.29 -11.13 9.24
CA GLU A 63 26.37 -11.78 8.46
C GLU A 63 25.91 -12.99 7.66
N ILE A 64 24.91 -12.86 6.81
CA ILE A 64 24.75 -13.71 5.65
C ILE A 64 24.67 -12.82 4.42
N ALA A 65 25.84 -12.71 3.75
CA ALA A 65 26.04 -12.08 2.43
C ALA A 65 25.66 -10.59 2.31
N ALA A 66 26.36 -9.72 3.02
CA ALA A 66 26.68 -8.43 2.44
C ALA A 66 27.64 -8.66 1.26
N THR A 67 27.12 -8.91 0.07
CA THR A 67 27.89 -8.63 -1.15
C THR A 67 28.31 -7.18 -1.04
N LYS A 68 29.61 -6.95 -1.04
CA LYS A 68 30.29 -5.65 -0.96
C LYS A 68 29.44 -4.57 -1.65
N ALA A 69 29.09 -3.53 -0.90
CA ALA A 69 28.58 -2.30 -1.46
C ALA A 69 29.50 -1.91 -2.62
N ARG A 70 28.97 -1.84 -3.82
CA ARG A 70 29.68 -1.22 -4.93
C ARG A 70 29.95 0.24 -4.53
N PRO A 71 31.12 0.77 -4.91
CA PRO A 71 31.44 2.17 -4.64
C PRO A 71 30.36 3.07 -5.25
N GLN A 72 30.16 4.23 -4.60
CA GLN A 72 29.28 5.32 -5.04
C GLN A 72 29.15 5.35 -6.56
N ALA A 73 27.92 5.31 -7.05
CA ALA A 73 27.64 5.48 -8.46
C ALA A 73 28.27 6.79 -8.91
N ALA A 74 29.32 6.66 -9.73
CA ALA A 74 29.82 7.77 -10.51
C ALA A 74 28.65 8.36 -11.27
N ALA A 75 28.53 9.69 -11.31
CA ALA A 75 27.52 10.43 -12.03
C ALA A 75 27.25 9.74 -13.39
N VAL A 76 26.06 9.21 -13.55
CA VAL A 76 25.61 8.62 -14.81
C VAL A 76 25.63 9.78 -15.80
N LYS A 77 26.59 9.79 -16.70
CA LYS A 77 26.58 10.68 -17.84
C LYS A 77 25.34 10.31 -18.66
N ASP A 78 24.45 11.28 -18.84
CA ASP A 78 23.31 11.16 -19.75
C ASP A 78 23.79 10.64 -21.10
N LYS A 79 23.52 9.37 -21.39
CA LYS A 79 23.61 8.87 -22.75
C LYS A 79 22.30 9.19 -23.43
N PRO A 80 22.32 9.88 -24.57
CA PRO A 80 21.10 10.11 -25.32
C PRO A 80 20.50 8.75 -25.71
N GLN A 81 19.20 8.57 -25.44
CA GLN A 81 18.42 7.38 -25.76
C GLN A 81 18.14 7.33 -27.28
N THR A 82 19.19 7.21 -28.09
CA THR A 82 19.13 6.95 -29.56
C THR A 82 19.42 5.49 -29.87
N GLU A 83 19.48 4.64 -28.85
CA GLU A 83 19.74 3.21 -29.06
C GLU A 83 18.44 2.51 -29.47
N HIS A 84 18.47 1.80 -30.60
CA HIS A 84 17.38 0.94 -31.03
C HIS A 84 17.02 -0.05 -29.91
N PRO A 85 15.71 -0.28 -29.65
CA PRO A 85 15.28 -1.27 -28.68
C PRO A 85 15.79 -2.65 -29.06
N ASP A 86 16.06 -3.49 -28.05
CA ASP A 86 16.50 -4.87 -28.25
C ASP A 86 15.43 -5.72 -28.97
N VAL A 87 14.15 -5.35 -28.84
CA VAL A 87 13.00 -5.96 -29.53
C VAL A 87 12.09 -4.88 -30.08
N PHE A 88 11.75 -4.94 -31.34
CA PHE A 88 10.84 -3.97 -31.97
C PHE A 88 10.08 -4.58 -33.14
N VAL A 89 9.00 -3.92 -33.54
CA VAL A 89 8.21 -4.33 -34.71
C VAL A 89 8.57 -3.46 -35.91
N ARG A 90 8.91 -4.10 -37.02
CA ARG A 90 9.18 -3.44 -38.31
C ARG A 90 8.41 -4.16 -39.41
N GLN A 91 7.51 -3.44 -40.11
CA GLN A 91 6.68 -3.98 -41.19
C GLN A 91 5.91 -5.24 -40.78
N GLY A 92 5.32 -5.23 -39.57
CA GLY A 92 4.56 -6.35 -39.01
C GLY A 92 5.40 -7.56 -38.56
N LYS A 93 6.72 -7.44 -38.50
CA LYS A 93 7.66 -8.52 -38.09
C LYS A 93 8.36 -8.13 -36.79
N ILE A 94 8.59 -9.10 -35.90
CA ILE A 94 9.41 -8.87 -34.71
C ILE A 94 10.89 -8.96 -35.10
N CYS A 95 11.62 -7.91 -34.77
CA CYS A 95 13.07 -7.83 -34.94
C CYS A 95 13.72 -7.95 -33.56
N LEU A 96 14.70 -8.84 -33.45
CA LEU A 96 15.54 -9.03 -32.26
C LEU A 96 16.96 -8.56 -32.56
N ASP A 97 17.51 -7.74 -31.66
CA ASP A 97 18.96 -7.41 -31.65
C ASP A 97 19.48 -7.67 -30.22
N PHE A 98 20.21 -8.76 -30.06
CA PHE A 98 20.79 -9.18 -28.78
C PHE A 98 22.31 -8.93 -28.69
N SER A 99 22.85 -8.08 -29.54
CA SER A 99 24.28 -7.75 -29.55
C SER A 99 24.78 -7.20 -28.23
N LYS A 100 23.97 -6.35 -27.58
CA LYS A 100 24.27 -5.79 -26.26
C LYS A 100 24.31 -6.85 -25.17
N ARG A 101 23.47 -7.89 -25.26
CA ARG A 101 23.38 -8.99 -24.28
C ARG A 101 24.61 -9.91 -24.31
N LEU A 102 25.43 -9.84 -25.38
CA LEU A 102 26.65 -10.60 -25.52
C LEU A 102 27.88 -9.93 -24.89
N ILE A 103 27.85 -8.60 -24.71
CA ILE A 103 29.00 -7.82 -24.21
C ILE A 103 29.44 -8.34 -22.82
N ASP A 104 28.50 -8.59 -21.95
CA ASP A 104 28.74 -9.02 -20.55
C ASP A 104 29.04 -10.53 -20.45
N LYS A 105 28.57 -11.36 -21.41
CA LYS A 105 28.59 -12.82 -21.28
C LYS A 105 29.73 -13.48 -22.07
N LYS A 106 30.42 -12.74 -22.93
CA LYS A 106 31.49 -13.26 -23.83
C LYS A 106 31.06 -14.49 -24.66
N SER A 107 29.74 -14.71 -24.80
CA SER A 107 29.19 -15.84 -25.56
C SER A 107 29.41 -15.64 -27.05
N LYS A 108 29.87 -16.70 -27.74
CA LYS A 108 30.12 -16.69 -29.20
C LYS A 108 29.09 -17.56 -29.93
N GLY A 109 28.64 -17.08 -31.10
CA GLY A 109 27.73 -17.84 -31.95
C GLY A 109 28.34 -19.16 -32.48
N PRO A 110 27.55 -20.01 -33.10
CA PRO A 110 26.16 -19.76 -33.49
C PRO A 110 25.16 -19.86 -32.34
N PHE A 111 24.02 -19.15 -32.50
CA PHE A 111 22.96 -19.07 -31.50
C PHE A 111 21.70 -19.78 -31.98
N LEU A 112 20.99 -20.40 -31.04
CA LEU A 112 19.67 -20.95 -31.25
C LEU A 112 18.62 -19.93 -30.79
N ILE A 113 17.69 -19.59 -31.67
CA ILE A 113 16.52 -18.76 -31.37
C ILE A 113 15.38 -19.70 -31.11
N ARG A 114 14.83 -19.62 -29.88
CA ARG A 114 13.67 -20.39 -29.47
C ARG A 114 12.52 -19.43 -29.20
N ARG A 115 11.33 -19.74 -29.67
CA ARG A 115 10.12 -18.94 -29.53
C ARG A 115 9.04 -19.69 -28.78
N SER A 116 8.29 -18.95 -27.93
CA SER A 116 7.07 -19.42 -27.30
C SER A 116 5.97 -18.36 -27.43
N LYS A 117 4.70 -18.80 -27.39
CA LYS A 117 3.59 -17.94 -27.01
C LYS A 117 3.48 -17.99 -25.47
N GLY A 118 3.47 -16.80 -24.84
CA GLY A 118 3.53 -16.69 -23.39
C GLY A 118 4.94 -16.85 -22.81
N ARG A 119 5.12 -16.26 -21.64
CA ARG A 119 6.42 -16.15 -20.95
C ARG A 119 6.91 -17.52 -20.42
N LEU A 120 5.98 -18.37 -19.98
CA LEU A 120 6.24 -19.70 -19.43
C LEU A 120 5.65 -20.83 -20.31
N GLY A 121 5.44 -20.55 -21.58
CA GLY A 121 5.00 -21.54 -22.57
C GLY A 121 6.11 -22.49 -22.99
N ASP A 122 5.83 -23.30 -23.99
CA ASP A 122 6.80 -24.27 -24.54
C ASP A 122 7.63 -23.65 -25.67
N TYR A 123 8.90 -23.40 -25.39
CA TYR A 123 9.82 -22.81 -26.32
C TYR A 123 10.26 -23.82 -27.39
N GLN A 124 10.02 -23.49 -28.67
CA GLN A 124 10.42 -24.26 -29.83
C GLN A 124 11.61 -23.57 -30.56
N THR A 125 12.63 -24.30 -30.98
CA THR A 125 13.71 -23.75 -31.81
C THR A 125 13.18 -23.42 -33.18
N ILE A 126 13.25 -22.14 -33.56
CA ILE A 126 12.75 -21.62 -34.84
C ILE A 126 13.88 -21.22 -35.80
N ALA A 127 15.08 -20.93 -35.29
CA ALA A 127 16.21 -20.56 -36.10
C ALA A 127 17.57 -20.86 -35.44
N LYS A 128 18.63 -20.95 -36.28
CA LYS A 128 20.03 -20.93 -35.90
C LYS A 128 20.68 -19.76 -36.62
N VAL A 129 21.32 -18.84 -35.89
CA VAL A 129 21.92 -17.64 -36.44
C VAL A 129 23.38 -17.51 -36.01
N THR A 130 24.20 -16.89 -36.84
CA THR A 130 25.61 -16.60 -36.54
C THR A 130 25.80 -15.16 -36.06
N GLN A 131 24.91 -14.27 -36.48
CA GLN A 131 24.89 -12.86 -36.06
C GLN A 131 23.92 -12.66 -34.92
N PRO A 132 24.12 -11.66 -34.05
CA PRO A 132 23.24 -11.41 -32.88
C PRO A 132 21.94 -10.69 -33.26
N GLN A 133 21.41 -10.96 -34.45
CA GLN A 133 20.16 -10.37 -34.95
C GLN A 133 19.29 -11.46 -35.59
N PHE A 134 17.96 -11.29 -35.45
CA PHE A 134 16.97 -12.18 -36.04
C PHE A 134 15.68 -11.43 -36.37
N ILE A 135 15.03 -11.79 -37.47
CA ILE A 135 13.70 -11.28 -37.84
C ILE A 135 12.74 -12.45 -37.91
N ASP A 136 11.74 -12.44 -37.00
CA ASP A 136 10.66 -13.42 -37.03
C ASP A 136 9.60 -12.99 -38.02
N GLN A 137 9.36 -13.83 -39.01
CA GLN A 137 8.45 -13.56 -40.11
C GLN A 137 7.06 -14.19 -39.95
N VAL A 138 6.91 -15.09 -38.98
CA VAL A 138 5.70 -15.91 -38.82
C VAL A 138 5.01 -15.54 -37.51
N LEU A 139 4.13 -14.52 -37.56
CA LEU A 139 3.34 -14.08 -36.42
C LEU A 139 1.87 -14.30 -36.69
N THR A 140 1.17 -14.82 -35.66
CA THR A 140 -0.30 -14.87 -35.60
C THR A 140 -0.74 -14.26 -34.30
N GLY A 141 -1.50 -13.16 -34.36
CA GLY A 141 -1.94 -12.42 -33.16
C GLY A 141 -1.04 -11.23 -32.83
N SER A 142 -1.05 -10.80 -31.58
CA SER A 142 -0.29 -9.65 -31.12
C SER A 142 1.20 -9.94 -31.03
N PRO A 143 2.10 -9.00 -31.37
CA PRO A 143 3.53 -9.14 -31.13
C PRO A 143 3.86 -9.26 -29.63
N TYR A 144 2.97 -8.81 -28.74
CA TYR A 144 3.08 -8.95 -27.30
C TYR A 144 2.82 -10.37 -26.78
N ASP A 145 2.41 -11.31 -27.63
CA ASP A 145 2.21 -12.70 -27.23
C ASP A 145 3.48 -13.54 -27.29
N TYR A 146 4.55 -13.02 -27.92
CA TYR A 146 5.74 -13.79 -28.22
C TYR A 146 6.92 -13.47 -27.31
N TYR A 147 7.54 -14.54 -26.81
CA TYR A 147 8.79 -14.53 -26.07
C TYR A 147 9.85 -15.36 -26.77
N TYR A 148 11.10 -14.92 -26.64
CA TYR A 148 12.26 -15.55 -27.26
C TYR A 148 13.30 -15.89 -26.21
N GLU A 149 13.84 -17.12 -26.28
CA GLU A 149 15.04 -17.52 -25.58
C GLU A 149 16.18 -17.64 -26.57
N ILE A 150 17.28 -16.98 -26.29
CA ILE A 150 18.52 -17.04 -27.04
C ILE A 150 19.47 -17.94 -26.27
N LYS A 151 19.97 -19.01 -26.92
CA LYS A 151 20.95 -19.93 -26.36
C LYS A 151 22.14 -20.09 -27.30
N THR A 152 23.33 -20.40 -26.76
CA THR A 152 24.43 -20.89 -27.60
C THR A 152 24.09 -22.27 -28.16
N ILE A 153 24.82 -22.73 -29.18
CA ILE A 153 24.62 -24.08 -29.74
C ILE A 153 24.83 -25.19 -28.71
N ASN A 154 25.64 -24.90 -27.66
CA ASN A 154 25.90 -25.80 -26.54
C ASN A 154 24.82 -25.76 -25.46
N GLY A 155 23.73 -24.97 -25.65
CA GLY A 155 22.62 -24.88 -24.75
C GLY A 155 22.76 -23.83 -23.65
N GLU A 156 23.86 -23.08 -23.58
CA GLU A 156 24.03 -22.01 -22.59
C GLU A 156 23.02 -20.89 -22.85
N PHE A 157 22.38 -20.44 -21.78
CA PHE A 157 21.38 -19.36 -21.84
C PHE A 157 22.03 -17.98 -22.00
N VAL A 158 21.68 -17.27 -23.07
CA VAL A 158 22.14 -15.92 -23.35
C VAL A 158 21.17 -14.86 -22.89
N ALA A 159 19.93 -14.88 -23.37
CA ALA A 159 18.91 -13.88 -23.03
C ALA A 159 17.48 -14.43 -23.17
N ARG A 160 16.55 -13.81 -22.47
CA ARG A 160 15.11 -13.85 -22.78
C ARG A 160 14.69 -12.47 -23.28
N MET A 161 13.90 -12.46 -24.34
CA MET A 161 13.50 -11.24 -25.03
C MET A 161 12.01 -11.32 -25.39
N GLY A 162 11.37 -10.17 -25.54
CA GLY A 162 9.96 -10.06 -25.92
C GLY A 162 9.49 -8.62 -25.83
N MET A 163 8.45 -8.27 -26.59
CA MET A 163 7.90 -6.91 -26.60
C MET A 163 7.44 -6.45 -25.21
N GLU A 164 6.90 -7.35 -24.39
CA GLU A 164 6.47 -7.03 -23.02
C GLU A 164 7.64 -6.75 -22.08
N LEU A 165 8.73 -7.53 -22.20
CA LEU A 165 9.96 -7.25 -21.46
C LEU A 165 10.59 -5.93 -21.88
N GLU A 166 10.55 -5.61 -23.18
CA GLU A 166 11.03 -4.33 -23.68
C GLU A 166 10.18 -3.17 -23.18
N LEU A 167 8.86 -3.33 -23.14
CA LEU A 167 7.94 -2.28 -22.71
C LEU A 167 7.99 -2.05 -21.19
N PHE A 168 7.87 -3.10 -20.37
CA PHE A 168 7.65 -3.00 -18.92
C PHE A 168 8.88 -3.34 -18.06
N GLY A 169 9.95 -3.90 -18.65
CA GLY A 169 11.14 -4.33 -17.92
C GLY A 169 10.98 -5.69 -17.22
N GLU A 170 12.08 -6.15 -16.61
CA GLU A 170 12.21 -7.52 -16.09
C GLU A 170 11.42 -7.80 -14.81
N ASN A 171 11.10 -6.77 -14.04
CA ASN A 171 10.34 -6.91 -12.77
C ASN A 171 8.81 -6.95 -12.97
N THR A 172 8.35 -6.89 -14.21
CA THR A 172 6.94 -7.04 -14.58
C THR A 172 6.74 -8.39 -15.23
N PHE A 173 6.09 -9.30 -14.54
CA PHE A 173 5.82 -10.67 -15.01
C PHE A 173 4.42 -10.69 -15.62
N ILE A 174 4.34 -10.89 -16.93
CA ILE A 174 3.07 -10.94 -17.63
C ILE A 174 2.77 -12.39 -18.02
N TYR A 175 1.62 -12.86 -17.57
CA TYR A 175 1.13 -14.21 -17.84
C TYR A 175 -0.01 -14.16 -18.85
N SER A 176 -0.04 -15.13 -19.73
CA SER A 176 -1.04 -15.28 -20.76
C SER A 176 -1.75 -16.65 -20.67
N PRO A 177 -2.92 -16.84 -21.31
CA PRO A 177 -3.55 -18.16 -21.41
C PRO A 177 -2.68 -19.24 -22.06
N ALA A 178 -1.68 -18.84 -22.84
CA ALA A 178 -0.73 -19.77 -23.48
C ALA A 178 0.35 -20.30 -22.52
N ASP A 179 0.50 -19.70 -21.33
CA ASP A 179 1.47 -20.17 -20.33
C ASP A 179 1.03 -21.47 -19.67
N ASN A 180 1.98 -22.29 -19.28
CA ASN A 180 1.74 -23.45 -18.43
C ASN A 180 1.34 -22.99 -17.03
N LYS A 181 0.11 -23.25 -16.62
CA LYS A 181 -0.48 -22.72 -15.37
C LYS A 181 0.27 -23.23 -14.13
N VAL A 182 0.71 -24.48 -14.11
CA VAL A 182 1.50 -25.02 -12.99
C VAL A 182 2.84 -24.28 -12.85
N ARG A 183 3.49 -23.96 -13.99
CA ARG A 183 4.73 -23.14 -13.97
C ARG A 183 4.43 -21.71 -13.48
N VAL A 184 3.28 -21.13 -13.82
CA VAL A 184 2.85 -19.82 -13.29
C VAL A 184 2.74 -19.86 -11.78
N GLY A 185 1.99 -20.81 -11.22
CA GLY A 185 1.88 -20.97 -9.76
C GLY A 185 3.21 -21.22 -9.08
N THR A 186 4.08 -22.01 -9.70
CA THR A 186 5.43 -22.28 -9.20
C THR A 186 6.26 -21.00 -9.13
N GLU A 187 6.28 -20.18 -10.21
CA GLU A 187 7.08 -18.95 -10.28
C GLU A 187 6.57 -17.90 -9.27
N VAL A 188 5.25 -17.72 -9.15
CA VAL A 188 4.64 -16.82 -8.15
C VAL A 188 5.02 -17.23 -6.73
N ASN A 189 4.93 -18.52 -6.41
CA ASN A 189 5.26 -19.00 -5.08
C ASN A 189 6.77 -19.01 -4.80
N GLN A 190 7.63 -19.19 -5.79
CA GLN A 190 9.08 -18.99 -5.66
C GLN A 190 9.41 -17.52 -5.36
N LEU A 191 8.74 -16.58 -6.02
CA LEU A 191 8.88 -15.15 -5.70
C LEU A 191 8.42 -14.86 -4.27
N HIS A 192 7.32 -15.52 -3.82
CA HIS A 192 6.89 -15.40 -2.42
C HIS A 192 7.99 -15.85 -1.46
N GLU A 193 8.57 -17.04 -1.65
CA GLU A 193 9.65 -17.53 -0.79
C GLU A 193 10.88 -16.59 -0.82
N GLN A 194 11.23 -16.06 -1.97
CA GLN A 194 12.33 -15.09 -2.11
C GLN A 194 12.07 -13.80 -1.32
N MET A 195 10.83 -13.33 -1.27
CA MET A 195 10.43 -12.05 -0.68
C MET A 195 9.81 -12.19 0.71
N PHE A 196 9.67 -13.41 1.24
CA PHE A 196 9.07 -13.65 2.55
C PHE A 196 9.87 -12.95 3.64
N GLY A 197 9.19 -12.18 4.49
CA GLY A 197 9.82 -11.39 5.56
C GLY A 197 10.70 -10.23 5.11
N LYS A 198 10.76 -9.91 3.80
CA LYS A 198 11.60 -8.83 3.26
C LYS A 198 10.90 -7.47 3.33
N GLU A 199 10.51 -7.07 4.52
CA GLU A 199 9.77 -5.82 4.77
C GLU A 199 10.50 -4.55 4.32
N PHE A 200 11.82 -4.55 4.31
CA PHE A 200 12.66 -3.43 3.86
C PHE A 200 13.49 -3.78 2.62
N SER A 201 12.90 -4.51 1.67
CA SER A 201 13.56 -4.88 0.41
C SER A 201 13.60 -3.72 -0.59
N PRO A 202 14.67 -3.58 -1.38
CA PRO A 202 14.69 -2.68 -2.53
C PRO A 202 13.92 -3.21 -3.75
N ASN A 203 13.52 -4.48 -3.74
CA ASN A 203 12.89 -5.11 -4.89
C ASN A 203 11.39 -4.77 -4.98
N ARG A 204 10.89 -4.63 -6.20
CA ARG A 204 9.50 -4.34 -6.54
C ARG A 204 9.09 -5.23 -7.70
N TYR A 205 7.87 -5.78 -7.67
CA TYR A 205 7.39 -6.67 -8.73
C TYR A 205 5.91 -6.45 -9.05
N ALA A 206 5.55 -6.64 -10.32
CA ALA A 206 4.16 -6.73 -10.76
C ALA A 206 3.92 -8.07 -11.44
N LEU A 207 2.87 -8.78 -11.01
CA LEU A 207 2.36 -10.02 -11.58
C LEU A 207 1.06 -9.71 -12.31
N LEU A 208 1.10 -9.64 -13.63
CA LEU A 208 0.00 -9.20 -14.47
C LEU A 208 -0.54 -10.36 -15.30
N PHE A 209 -1.85 -10.55 -15.30
CA PHE A 209 -2.52 -11.68 -15.93
C PHE A 209 -3.41 -11.19 -17.08
N LYS A 210 -3.11 -11.54 -18.33
CA LYS A 210 -4.01 -11.31 -19.47
C LYS A 210 -5.32 -12.09 -19.28
N SER A 211 -6.38 -11.64 -19.94
CA SER A 211 -7.70 -12.32 -19.89
C SER A 211 -7.58 -13.82 -20.10
N GLY A 212 -8.13 -14.61 -19.18
CA GLY A 212 -8.08 -16.07 -19.22
C GLY A 212 -8.26 -16.76 -17.88
N ASP A 213 -8.27 -18.09 -17.94
CA ASP A 213 -8.40 -18.98 -16.78
C ASP A 213 -7.04 -19.48 -16.31
N TYR A 214 -6.68 -19.17 -15.06
CA TYR A 214 -5.44 -19.55 -14.39
C TYR A 214 -5.71 -20.38 -13.12
N LYS A 215 -6.89 -20.97 -12.95
CA LYS A 215 -7.23 -21.75 -11.75
C LYS A 215 -6.27 -22.91 -11.50
N ASP A 216 -5.74 -23.53 -12.57
CA ASP A 216 -4.76 -24.61 -12.48
C ASP A 216 -3.36 -24.13 -11.98
N ALA A 217 -3.15 -22.83 -11.82
CA ALA A 217 -1.97 -22.32 -11.12
C ALA A 217 -2.02 -22.59 -9.60
N GLY A 218 -3.20 -22.97 -9.10
CA GLY A 218 -3.43 -23.28 -7.70
C GLY A 218 -3.43 -22.05 -6.80
N LEU A 219 -2.97 -22.22 -5.57
CA LEU A 219 -2.84 -21.16 -4.60
C LEU A 219 -1.67 -20.24 -4.93
N LEU A 220 -1.94 -18.94 -5.03
CA LEU A 220 -0.95 -17.89 -5.25
C LEU A 220 -0.67 -17.14 -3.93
N LYS A 221 0.58 -17.11 -3.49
CA LYS A 221 1.00 -16.41 -2.27
C LYS A 221 1.64 -15.08 -2.62
N ILE A 222 1.13 -13.98 -2.07
CA ILE A 222 1.57 -12.63 -2.41
C ILE A 222 2.43 -12.06 -1.26
N PRO A 223 3.73 -11.82 -1.49
CA PRO A 223 4.66 -11.29 -0.50
C PRO A 223 4.71 -9.76 -0.49
N PHE A 224 5.64 -9.17 0.27
CA PHE A 224 5.96 -7.75 0.26
C PHE A 224 6.34 -7.24 -1.14
N TYR A 225 5.93 -6.02 -1.46
CA TYR A 225 6.27 -5.27 -2.67
C TYR A 225 5.87 -5.97 -3.98
N VAL A 226 4.80 -6.75 -3.93
CA VAL A 226 4.23 -7.42 -5.09
C VAL A 226 2.80 -6.96 -5.32
N GLN A 227 2.52 -6.53 -6.53
CA GLN A 227 1.18 -6.32 -7.06
C GLN A 227 0.76 -7.57 -7.86
N ILE A 228 -0.44 -8.09 -7.64
CA ILE A 228 -1.11 -9.02 -8.54
C ILE A 228 -2.30 -8.33 -9.19
N ALA A 229 -2.38 -8.35 -10.52
CA ALA A 229 -3.46 -7.68 -11.24
C ALA A 229 -3.89 -8.41 -12.51
N GLY A 230 -5.19 -8.36 -12.78
CA GLY A 230 -5.75 -8.77 -14.07
C GLY A 230 -5.65 -7.65 -15.11
N LEU A 231 -5.29 -8.02 -16.34
CA LEU A 231 -5.24 -7.15 -17.50
C LEU A 231 -6.52 -7.25 -18.35
N GLY A 232 -7.61 -7.75 -17.79
CA GLY A 232 -8.93 -7.73 -18.40
C GLY A 232 -9.59 -6.36 -18.29
N GLN A 233 -10.65 -6.16 -19.04
CA GLN A 233 -11.49 -4.96 -18.95
C GLN A 233 -12.29 -4.93 -17.64
N VAL A 234 -12.72 -6.11 -17.20
CA VAL A 234 -13.46 -6.32 -15.95
C VAL A 234 -12.83 -7.45 -15.13
N PRO A 235 -13.09 -7.53 -13.82
CA PRO A 235 -12.51 -8.59 -12.98
C PRO A 235 -12.83 -10.01 -13.46
N TYR A 236 -13.97 -10.20 -14.14
CA TYR A 236 -14.41 -11.49 -14.63
C TYR A 236 -13.55 -12.06 -15.76
N ASP A 237 -12.75 -11.23 -16.42
CA ASP A 237 -11.91 -11.64 -17.55
C ASP A 237 -10.69 -12.46 -17.12
N VAL A 238 -10.31 -12.38 -15.85
CA VAL A 238 -9.14 -13.10 -15.31
C VAL A 238 -9.53 -13.90 -14.09
N ALA A 239 -9.44 -15.22 -14.16
CA ALA A 239 -9.81 -16.11 -13.08
C ALA A 239 -8.59 -16.83 -12.48
N VAL A 240 -8.36 -16.69 -11.18
CA VAL A 240 -7.39 -17.47 -10.39
C VAL A 240 -8.12 -18.32 -9.36
N SER A 241 -7.48 -19.41 -8.90
CA SER A 241 -8.09 -20.31 -7.92
C SER A 241 -8.16 -19.69 -6.53
N ASN A 242 -7.05 -19.26 -5.97
CA ASN A 242 -6.98 -18.70 -4.63
C ASN A 242 -5.77 -17.77 -4.44
N ILE A 243 -5.89 -16.82 -3.52
CA ILE A 243 -4.81 -15.90 -3.15
C ILE A 243 -4.67 -15.87 -1.62
N HIS A 244 -3.44 -15.97 -1.15
CA HIS A 244 -3.12 -15.81 0.26
C HIS A 244 -2.02 -14.78 0.49
N THR A 245 -2.07 -14.11 1.63
CA THR A 245 -1.02 -13.19 2.13
C THR A 245 -0.46 -13.71 3.45
N PRO A 246 0.41 -14.74 3.42
CA PRO A 246 0.95 -15.32 4.65
C PRO A 246 1.76 -14.27 5.44
N PRO A 247 1.49 -14.11 6.75
CA PRO A 247 2.28 -13.24 7.60
C PRO A 247 3.62 -13.88 7.92
N HIS A 248 4.66 -13.06 8.07
CA HIS A 248 5.99 -13.52 8.45
C HIS A 248 6.21 -13.56 9.98
N LEU A 249 5.36 -12.86 10.74
CA LEU A 249 5.42 -12.85 12.18
C LEU A 249 4.81 -14.13 12.78
N ALA A 250 5.28 -14.50 13.97
CA ALA A 250 4.84 -15.70 14.65
C ALA A 250 3.32 -15.69 14.98
N ASN A 251 2.74 -16.88 15.16
CA ASN A 251 1.35 -17.10 15.56
C ASN A 251 0.29 -16.48 14.61
N GLY A 252 0.63 -16.37 13.31
CA GLY A 252 -0.27 -15.79 12.32
C GLY A 252 -0.48 -14.30 12.47
N ASN A 253 0.38 -13.60 13.21
CA ASN A 253 0.30 -12.14 13.36
C ASN A 253 0.61 -11.44 12.04
N GLY A 254 -0.39 -10.75 11.49
CA GLY A 254 -0.32 -10.02 10.23
C GLY A 254 -0.19 -8.51 10.40
N THR A 255 0.10 -7.99 11.60
CA THR A 255 0.19 -6.55 11.86
C THR A 255 1.28 -5.84 11.07
N CYS A 256 2.29 -6.56 10.56
CA CYS A 256 3.29 -6.06 9.60
C CYS A 256 3.11 -6.63 8.18
N THR A 257 1.91 -7.03 7.79
CA THR A 257 1.67 -7.57 6.44
C THR A 257 1.30 -6.42 5.48
N PHE A 258 2.27 -5.55 5.18
CA PHE A 258 2.15 -4.33 4.40
C PHE A 258 2.52 -4.50 2.92
N TRP A 259 2.43 -3.40 2.16
CA TRP A 259 3.00 -3.15 0.83
C TRP A 259 2.80 -4.29 -0.16
N ARG A 260 1.54 -4.57 -0.46
CA ARG A 260 1.13 -5.48 -1.54
C ARG A 260 -0.22 -5.04 -2.08
N SER A 261 -0.60 -5.50 -3.25
CA SER A 261 -1.91 -5.15 -3.80
C SER A 261 -2.49 -6.26 -4.65
N ALA A 262 -3.82 -6.34 -4.70
CA ALA A 262 -4.53 -7.18 -5.65
C ALA A 262 -5.63 -6.36 -6.34
N GLU A 263 -5.70 -6.48 -7.68
CA GLU A 263 -6.58 -5.64 -8.48
C GLU A 263 -7.12 -6.34 -9.74
N ASN A 264 -8.38 -6.04 -10.05
CA ASN A 264 -9.03 -6.34 -11.33
C ASN A 264 -8.95 -7.81 -11.76
N LEU A 265 -9.27 -8.75 -10.86
CA LEU A 265 -9.30 -10.19 -11.15
C LEU A 265 -10.37 -10.92 -10.31
N SER A 266 -10.68 -12.14 -10.71
CA SER A 266 -11.60 -13.03 -10.01
C SER A 266 -10.87 -14.10 -9.21
N VAL A 267 -11.31 -14.34 -7.97
CA VAL A 267 -10.87 -15.45 -7.11
C VAL A 267 -12.01 -16.47 -7.05
N ILE A 268 -11.86 -17.58 -7.78
CA ILE A 268 -12.94 -18.51 -8.05
C ILE A 268 -12.72 -19.85 -7.35
N GLY A 269 -13.71 -20.27 -6.59
CA GLY A 269 -13.72 -21.58 -5.92
C GLY A 269 -14.95 -21.78 -5.05
N PRO A 270 -14.99 -22.85 -4.25
CA PRO A 270 -16.14 -23.13 -3.39
C PRO A 270 -16.31 -22.07 -2.31
N GLU A 271 -17.53 -21.83 -1.90
CA GLU A 271 -17.84 -21.10 -0.68
C GLU A 271 -17.55 -22.01 0.52
N SER A 272 -16.48 -21.76 1.20
CA SER A 272 -16.06 -22.53 2.36
C SER A 272 -15.45 -21.61 3.42
N TYR A 273 -15.61 -21.97 4.71
CA TYR A 273 -14.97 -21.30 5.84
C TYR A 273 -13.72 -22.06 6.32
N GLU A 274 -13.37 -23.17 5.67
CA GLU A 274 -12.15 -23.91 5.97
C GLU A 274 -10.93 -23.05 5.62
N GLU A 275 -9.95 -23.06 6.50
CA GLU A 275 -8.78 -22.16 6.45
C GLU A 275 -8.11 -22.14 5.07
N GLU A 276 -7.86 -23.33 4.48
CA GLU A 276 -7.11 -23.43 3.22
C GLU A 276 -7.96 -23.07 1.98
N GLU A 277 -9.28 -23.07 2.11
CA GLU A 277 -10.20 -22.77 1.02
C GLU A 277 -10.62 -21.30 0.96
N THR A 278 -10.42 -20.54 2.03
CA THR A 278 -10.73 -19.12 2.05
C THR A 278 -9.74 -18.31 1.23
N PHE A 279 -10.19 -17.22 0.63
CA PHE A 279 -9.32 -16.19 0.10
C PHE A 279 -8.79 -15.35 1.28
N LYS A 280 -7.51 -15.54 1.64
CA LYS A 280 -6.90 -14.87 2.81
C LYS A 280 -6.20 -13.58 2.39
N TRP A 281 -6.91 -12.46 2.53
CA TRP A 281 -6.32 -11.13 2.43
C TRP A 281 -6.05 -10.59 3.84
N ALA A 282 -5.12 -11.25 4.53
CA ALA A 282 -4.76 -11.01 5.92
C ALA A 282 -3.67 -9.93 6.01
N VAL A 283 -4.06 -8.69 5.81
CA VAL A 283 -3.13 -7.56 5.62
C VAL A 283 -3.35 -6.45 6.63
N SER A 284 -2.34 -5.62 6.77
CA SER A 284 -2.39 -4.32 7.42
C SER A 284 -2.29 -3.20 6.40
N GLN A 285 -1.95 -1.98 6.82
CA GLN A 285 -1.94 -0.77 5.98
C GLN A 285 -1.18 -0.98 4.65
N ALA A 286 -1.41 -0.13 3.66
CA ALA A 286 -0.78 -0.15 2.35
C ALA A 286 -0.94 -1.48 1.58
N ALA A 287 -2.12 -2.07 1.66
CA ALA A 287 -2.42 -3.31 0.96
C ALA A 287 -3.84 -3.29 0.37
N PRO A 288 -4.09 -2.51 -0.69
CA PRO A 288 -5.41 -2.35 -1.28
C PRO A 288 -5.90 -3.62 -1.96
N LEU A 289 -7.20 -3.85 -1.81
CA LEU A 289 -7.98 -4.84 -2.55
C LEU A 289 -8.97 -4.06 -3.41
N ARG A 290 -8.75 -4.01 -4.74
CA ARG A 290 -9.58 -3.22 -5.67
C ARG A 290 -10.12 -4.06 -6.81
N ARG A 291 -11.39 -3.83 -7.18
CA ARG A 291 -12.00 -4.49 -8.35
C ARG A 291 -11.79 -6.00 -8.35
N ILE A 292 -12.07 -6.64 -7.21
CA ILE A 292 -12.01 -8.10 -7.06
C ILE A 292 -13.42 -8.68 -7.09
N TYR A 293 -13.61 -9.69 -7.93
CA TYR A 293 -14.76 -10.58 -7.83
C TYR A 293 -14.35 -11.85 -7.07
N SER A 294 -15.12 -12.27 -6.07
CA SER A 294 -14.82 -13.51 -5.36
C SER A 294 -16.06 -14.35 -5.10
N THR A 295 -15.98 -15.63 -5.44
CA THR A 295 -16.94 -16.67 -5.01
C THR A 295 -16.51 -17.35 -3.72
N ARG A 296 -15.23 -17.16 -3.30
CA ARG A 296 -14.71 -17.68 -2.04
C ARG A 296 -15.02 -16.73 -0.89
N VAL A 297 -15.14 -17.27 0.31
CA VAL A 297 -15.16 -16.48 1.53
C VAL A 297 -13.85 -15.68 1.64
N VAL A 298 -13.96 -14.37 1.77
CA VAL A 298 -12.82 -13.48 1.95
C VAL A 298 -12.54 -13.34 3.44
N ARG A 299 -11.32 -13.70 3.84
CA ARG A 299 -10.89 -13.64 5.22
C ARG A 299 -9.78 -12.62 5.43
N ASN A 300 -10.07 -11.58 6.18
CA ASN A 300 -9.14 -10.48 6.45
C ASN A 300 -8.25 -10.73 7.68
N GLN A 301 -7.92 -11.99 7.95
CA GLN A 301 -6.99 -12.40 9.01
C GLN A 301 -6.36 -13.74 8.67
N TRP A 302 -5.27 -14.07 9.32
CA TRP A 302 -4.58 -15.36 9.22
C TRP A 302 -4.74 -16.15 10.52
N ALA A 303 -5.30 -17.36 10.44
CA ALA A 303 -5.58 -18.18 11.61
C ALA A 303 -6.26 -17.37 12.74
N ASN A 304 -5.67 -17.32 13.94
CA ASN A 304 -6.15 -16.51 15.06
C ASN A 304 -5.27 -15.27 15.30
N GLY A 305 -4.40 -14.91 14.35
CA GLY A 305 -3.53 -13.76 14.47
C GLY A 305 -4.26 -12.43 14.31
N TRP A 306 -3.68 -11.37 14.84
CA TRP A 306 -4.16 -10.00 14.67
C TRP A 306 -3.63 -9.39 13.37
N VAL A 307 -4.40 -8.48 12.82
CA VAL A 307 -4.08 -7.64 11.67
C VAL A 307 -4.54 -6.21 11.94
N SER A 308 -3.89 -5.21 11.36
CA SER A 308 -4.02 -3.82 11.75
C SER A 308 -4.35 -2.90 10.58
N GLY A 309 -5.59 -2.92 10.16
CA GLY A 309 -6.06 -2.04 9.11
C GLY A 309 -6.11 -2.69 7.73
N GLY A 310 -6.97 -2.19 6.88
CA GLY A 310 -7.08 -2.64 5.52
C GLY A 310 -8.10 -1.84 4.72
N TYR A 311 -8.05 -2.05 3.42
CA TYR A 311 -8.83 -1.28 2.46
C TYR A 311 -9.40 -2.19 1.36
N THR A 312 -10.70 -2.00 1.09
CA THR A 312 -11.41 -2.66 -0.01
C THR A 312 -12.20 -1.61 -0.79
N ALA A 313 -12.08 -1.59 -2.11
CA ALA A 313 -12.89 -0.73 -2.96
C ALA A 313 -13.29 -1.41 -4.27
N ASP A 314 -14.49 -1.09 -4.73
CA ASP A 314 -14.99 -1.53 -6.04
C ASP A 314 -14.97 -3.06 -6.21
N CYS A 315 -15.19 -3.82 -5.11
CA CYS A 315 -15.15 -5.28 -5.08
C CYS A 315 -16.55 -5.89 -5.06
N TYR A 316 -16.70 -7.05 -5.66
CA TYR A 316 -17.95 -7.82 -5.67
C TYR A 316 -17.72 -9.18 -5.00
N PHE A 317 -18.29 -9.39 -3.81
CA PHE A 317 -18.16 -10.62 -3.06
C PHE A 317 -19.48 -11.40 -3.03
N GLU A 318 -19.50 -12.54 -3.72
CA GLU A 318 -20.66 -13.46 -3.69
C GLU A 318 -20.76 -14.18 -2.35
N ALA A 319 -19.64 -14.60 -1.79
CA ALA A 319 -19.54 -15.19 -0.47
C ALA A 319 -19.32 -14.13 0.60
N ALA A 320 -19.23 -14.54 1.86
CA ALA A 320 -18.98 -13.64 2.97
C ALA A 320 -17.58 -13.02 2.94
N ALA A 321 -17.47 -11.81 3.52
CA ALA A 321 -16.19 -11.12 3.69
C ALA A 321 -16.06 -10.55 5.11
N GLY A 322 -14.97 -10.86 5.81
CA GLY A 322 -14.75 -10.37 7.17
C GLY A 322 -13.63 -11.07 7.93
N SER A 323 -13.57 -10.81 9.23
CA SER A 323 -12.61 -11.43 10.15
C SER A 323 -13.05 -11.29 11.61
N LYS A 324 -12.29 -11.93 12.53
CA LYS A 324 -12.46 -11.77 13.97
C LYS A 324 -11.48 -10.78 14.60
N ASN A 325 -10.23 -10.83 14.20
CA ASN A 325 -9.10 -10.13 14.84
C ASN A 325 -8.51 -9.04 13.93
N GLN A 326 -9.30 -8.44 13.09
CA GLN A 326 -8.93 -7.24 12.34
C GLN A 326 -9.27 -6.01 13.19
N GLN A 327 -8.29 -5.14 13.42
CA GLN A 327 -8.49 -3.96 14.29
C GLN A 327 -9.42 -2.94 13.63
N GLN A 328 -9.20 -2.64 12.34
CA GLN A 328 -10.01 -1.71 11.58
C GLN A 328 -10.05 -2.08 10.11
N TRP A 329 -11.12 -1.68 9.41
CA TRP A 329 -11.25 -1.92 7.98
C TRP A 329 -12.16 -0.90 7.32
N TYR A 330 -11.75 -0.42 6.17
CA TYR A 330 -12.58 0.44 5.34
C TYR A 330 -13.00 -0.27 4.07
N THR A 331 -14.29 -0.27 3.78
CA THR A 331 -14.89 -0.83 2.56
C THR A 331 -15.70 0.24 1.85
N ARG A 332 -15.37 0.51 0.58
CA ARG A 332 -16.02 1.54 -0.22
C ARG A 332 -16.55 0.96 -1.54
N ASN A 333 -17.74 1.42 -1.96
CA ASN A 333 -18.30 1.15 -3.27
C ASN A 333 -18.18 -0.31 -3.71
N SER A 334 -18.59 -1.22 -2.85
CA SER A 334 -18.51 -2.66 -3.08
C SER A 334 -19.88 -3.32 -2.95
N PHE A 335 -20.02 -4.51 -3.48
CA PHE A 335 -21.19 -5.36 -3.27
C PHE A 335 -20.83 -6.53 -2.35
N LEU A 336 -21.58 -6.69 -1.25
CA LEU A 336 -21.41 -7.75 -0.27
C LEU A 336 -22.66 -8.64 -0.24
N ASN A 337 -22.72 -9.69 -1.06
CA ASN A 337 -23.91 -10.53 -1.23
C ASN A 337 -24.35 -11.22 0.08
N LYS A 338 -23.38 -11.75 0.84
CA LYS A 338 -23.62 -12.41 2.13
C LYS A 338 -23.07 -11.65 3.34
N GLY A 339 -22.69 -10.38 3.12
CA GLY A 339 -22.13 -9.55 4.16
C GLY A 339 -20.91 -10.21 4.83
N ARG A 340 -20.86 -10.20 6.17
CA ARG A 340 -19.79 -10.85 6.94
C ARG A 340 -20.00 -12.34 7.24
N GLY A 341 -21.14 -12.91 6.88
CA GLY A 341 -21.48 -14.30 7.10
C GLY A 341 -21.28 -14.77 8.55
N LYS A 342 -20.45 -15.80 8.78
CA LYS A 342 -20.16 -16.33 10.12
C LYS A 342 -19.10 -15.52 10.91
N PHE A 343 -18.56 -14.43 10.37
CA PHE A 343 -17.64 -13.56 11.11
C PHE A 343 -18.44 -12.64 12.05
N GLU A 344 -18.66 -13.07 13.28
CA GLU A 344 -19.53 -12.41 14.23
C GLU A 344 -18.92 -11.19 14.90
N GLU A 345 -17.59 -11.17 15.04
CA GLU A 345 -16.89 -10.11 15.74
C GLU A 345 -16.30 -9.09 14.80
N ILE A 346 -16.56 -7.82 15.06
CA ILE A 346 -15.86 -6.67 14.50
C ILE A 346 -15.15 -5.99 15.66
N LYS A 347 -13.84 -5.80 15.55
CA LYS A 347 -13.10 -5.13 16.62
C LYS A 347 -13.20 -3.61 16.44
N TYR A 348 -12.30 -2.83 16.71
CA TYR A 348 -12.31 -1.40 17.02
C TYR A 348 -13.07 -0.49 16.05
N ASN A 349 -12.80 -0.48 14.75
CA ASN A 349 -13.37 0.51 13.82
C ASN A 349 -13.54 -0.03 12.40
N TYR A 350 -14.77 -0.20 11.97
CA TYR A 350 -15.12 -0.58 10.60
C TYR A 350 -15.99 0.47 9.95
N CYS A 351 -15.68 0.83 8.72
CA CYS A 351 -16.49 1.77 7.95
C CYS A 351 -16.89 1.15 6.61
N PHE A 352 -18.18 1.19 6.32
CA PHE A 352 -18.77 0.79 5.05
C PHE A 352 -19.38 2.02 4.40
N GLN A 353 -18.84 2.46 3.26
CA GLN A 353 -19.31 3.64 2.56
C GLN A 353 -19.72 3.33 1.12
N GLY A 354 -20.93 3.68 0.75
CA GLY A 354 -21.46 3.38 -0.58
C GLY A 354 -21.47 1.88 -0.89
N VAL A 355 -21.57 1.03 0.15
CA VAL A 355 -21.63 -0.42 -0.01
C VAL A 355 -23.06 -0.85 -0.32
N ASP A 356 -23.22 -1.64 -1.35
CA ASP A 356 -24.46 -2.35 -1.64
C ASP A 356 -24.42 -3.71 -0.96
N PHE A 357 -25.36 -3.91 -0.04
CA PHE A 357 -25.52 -5.18 0.68
C PHE A 357 -26.55 -6.02 -0.01
N GLY A 358 -26.25 -7.29 -0.23
CA GLY A 358 -27.16 -8.25 -0.81
C GLY A 358 -28.52 -8.33 -0.06
N PRO A 359 -29.57 -8.78 -0.74
CA PRO A 359 -30.95 -8.74 -0.21
C PRO A 359 -31.15 -9.59 1.04
N THR A 360 -30.28 -10.57 1.28
CA THR A 360 -30.34 -11.47 2.46
C THR A 360 -29.54 -10.94 3.65
N VAL A 361 -28.82 -9.82 3.50
CA VAL A 361 -28.00 -9.27 4.57
C VAL A 361 -28.85 -8.49 5.55
N ASP A 362 -28.88 -8.94 6.80
CA ASP A 362 -29.48 -8.16 7.88
C ASP A 362 -28.56 -6.98 8.24
N LYS A 363 -28.89 -5.80 7.72
CA LYS A 363 -28.16 -4.57 7.95
C LYS A 363 -28.15 -4.17 9.42
N SER A 364 -29.09 -4.62 10.23
CA SER A 364 -29.11 -4.34 11.67
C SER A 364 -27.88 -4.93 12.39
N THR A 365 -27.31 -6.00 11.88
CA THR A 365 -26.09 -6.61 12.42
C THR A 365 -24.84 -5.74 12.25
N TYR A 366 -24.88 -4.77 11.32
CA TYR A 366 -23.83 -3.77 11.10
C TYR A 366 -24.13 -2.46 11.83
N GLN A 367 -25.39 -2.17 12.15
CA GLN A 367 -25.80 -0.98 12.87
C GLN A 367 -25.68 -1.22 14.37
N ASN A 368 -24.46 -1.18 14.87
CA ASN A 368 -24.29 -1.25 16.32
C ASN A 368 -24.37 0.16 16.95
N ASN A 369 -24.76 0.17 18.19
CA ASN A 369 -25.01 1.42 18.92
C ASN A 369 -23.68 1.95 19.48
N TRP A 370 -23.11 2.97 18.85
CA TRP A 370 -21.91 3.63 19.31
C TRP A 370 -22.00 4.16 20.73
N ALA A 371 -23.17 4.61 21.18
CA ALA A 371 -23.38 5.05 22.56
C ALA A 371 -23.23 3.92 23.61
N LYS A 372 -23.25 2.66 23.14
CA LYS A 372 -23.02 1.46 23.96
C LYS A 372 -21.72 0.72 23.58
N GLY A 373 -20.76 1.41 22.98
CA GLY A 373 -19.49 0.82 22.57
C GLY A 373 -19.51 0.23 21.16
N GLY A 374 -20.34 0.73 20.27
CA GLY A 374 -20.37 0.36 18.86
C GLY A 374 -19.05 0.64 18.14
N ASN A 375 -18.86 0.01 16.99
CA ASN A 375 -17.60 0.05 16.23
C ASN A 375 -17.78 0.00 14.70
N VAL A 376 -19.02 0.11 14.21
CA VAL A 376 -19.32 0.11 12.78
C VAL A 376 -19.96 1.44 12.37
N THR A 377 -19.44 2.00 11.29
CA THR A 377 -19.99 3.20 10.65
C THR A 377 -20.49 2.81 9.26
N ILE A 378 -21.75 3.13 8.95
CA ILE A 378 -22.32 2.97 7.62
C ILE A 378 -22.63 4.35 7.05
N ILE A 379 -22.09 4.63 5.87
CA ILE A 379 -22.33 5.84 5.10
C ILE A 379 -23.01 5.41 3.80
N PRO A 380 -24.26 5.86 3.53
CA PRO A 380 -25.08 5.29 2.45
C PRO A 380 -24.48 5.40 1.05
N ALA A 381 -23.78 6.50 0.77
CA ALA A 381 -23.20 6.75 -0.55
C ALA A 381 -21.83 7.43 -0.44
N THR A 382 -21.01 7.27 -1.46
CA THR A 382 -19.76 8.00 -1.62
C THR A 382 -20.06 9.32 -2.36
N PRO A 383 -19.88 10.47 -1.73
CA PRO A 383 -20.37 11.74 -2.27
C PRO A 383 -19.66 12.14 -3.57
N LEU A 384 -18.37 11.88 -3.69
CA LEU A 384 -17.56 12.26 -4.85
C LEU A 384 -16.41 11.25 -4.99
N ILE A 385 -16.33 10.54 -6.10
CA ILE A 385 -15.21 9.60 -6.33
C ILE A 385 -14.89 9.47 -7.82
N ARG A 386 -13.61 9.40 -8.13
CA ARG A 386 -13.06 8.82 -9.35
C ARG A 386 -12.28 7.58 -8.93
N GLU A 387 -12.64 6.41 -9.48
CA GLU A 387 -11.88 5.20 -9.20
C GLU A 387 -10.47 5.30 -9.79
N LYS A 388 -9.54 4.57 -9.21
CA LYS A 388 -8.14 4.53 -9.63
C LYS A 388 -8.02 4.01 -11.07
N PRO A 389 -7.22 4.62 -11.96
CA PRO A 389 -6.91 4.08 -13.27
C PRO A 389 -6.20 2.73 -13.19
N PHE A 390 -6.40 1.88 -14.19
CA PHE A 390 -5.74 0.58 -14.28
C PHE A 390 -5.34 0.23 -15.72
N VAL A 391 -4.31 -0.60 -15.84
CA VAL A 391 -3.81 -1.12 -17.12
C VAL A 391 -4.65 -2.31 -17.55
N PHE A 392 -4.98 -2.40 -18.83
CA PHE A 392 -5.60 -3.58 -19.42
C PHE A 392 -5.02 -3.86 -20.82
N PHE A 393 -5.16 -5.12 -21.27
CA PHE A 393 -4.77 -5.55 -22.60
C PHE A 393 -6.05 -5.74 -23.43
N ASP A 394 -6.20 -4.96 -24.48
CA ASP A 394 -7.43 -4.93 -25.26
C ASP A 394 -7.51 -6.07 -26.31
N GLN A 395 -8.65 -6.16 -26.98
CA GLN A 395 -8.89 -7.16 -28.02
C GLN A 395 -8.07 -6.93 -29.28
N ASP A 396 -7.59 -5.70 -29.50
CA ASP A 396 -6.71 -5.34 -30.62
C ASP A 396 -5.25 -5.74 -30.35
N GLY A 397 -4.98 -6.35 -29.18
CA GLY A 397 -3.67 -6.80 -28.80
C GLY A 397 -2.74 -5.66 -28.37
N ARG A 398 -3.26 -4.62 -27.70
CA ARG A 398 -2.55 -3.45 -27.23
C ARG A 398 -2.76 -3.21 -25.75
N TYR A 399 -1.77 -2.59 -25.12
CA TYR A 399 -1.87 -2.13 -23.75
C TYR A 399 -2.51 -0.75 -23.67
N LYS A 400 -3.51 -0.62 -22.81
CA LYS A 400 -4.28 0.61 -22.57
C LYS A 400 -4.33 0.89 -21.07
N VAL A 401 -4.63 2.14 -20.74
CA VAL A 401 -5.05 2.56 -19.40
C VAL A 401 -6.51 2.99 -19.47
N PHE A 402 -7.34 2.45 -18.59
CA PHE A 402 -8.67 2.96 -18.37
C PHE A 402 -8.66 3.99 -17.24
N ARG A 403 -9.14 5.21 -17.50
CA ARG A 403 -9.36 6.26 -16.51
C ARG A 403 -10.84 6.39 -16.22
N PRO A 404 -11.35 5.90 -15.08
CA PRO A 404 -12.76 5.98 -14.73
C PRO A 404 -13.27 7.43 -14.63
N ALA A 405 -14.53 7.64 -15.00
CA ALA A 405 -15.18 8.93 -14.87
C ALA A 405 -15.44 9.30 -13.40
N LEU A 406 -15.56 10.61 -13.14
CA LEU A 406 -15.99 11.14 -11.85
C LEU A 406 -17.44 10.73 -11.58
N LYS A 407 -17.73 10.27 -10.35
CA LYS A 407 -19.07 9.88 -9.90
C LYS A 407 -19.47 10.66 -8.66
N HIS A 408 -20.75 10.95 -8.55
CA HIS A 408 -21.36 11.61 -7.40
C HIS A 408 -22.37 10.68 -6.73
N ASN A 409 -22.44 10.72 -5.40
CA ASN A 409 -23.39 9.94 -4.58
C ASN A 409 -23.46 8.46 -5.02
N HIS A 410 -22.29 7.85 -5.24
CA HIS A 410 -22.18 6.51 -5.80
C HIS A 410 -22.32 5.42 -4.75
N THR A 411 -22.99 4.32 -5.14
CA THR A 411 -23.18 3.10 -4.34
C THR A 411 -22.89 1.88 -5.20
N GLY A 412 -22.35 0.82 -4.62
CA GLY A 412 -21.99 -0.41 -5.31
C GLY A 412 -20.77 -0.27 -6.21
N VAL A 413 -20.49 -1.31 -7.00
CA VAL A 413 -19.32 -1.37 -7.89
C VAL A 413 -19.46 -0.44 -9.11
N SER A 414 -18.33 -0.06 -9.68
CA SER A 414 -18.28 0.89 -10.80
C SER A 414 -18.44 0.24 -12.18
N TYR A 415 -18.45 -1.07 -12.26
CA TYR A 415 -18.47 -1.89 -13.48
C TYR A 415 -19.64 -2.86 -13.48
N THR A 416 -19.91 -3.45 -14.64
CA THR A 416 -20.80 -4.60 -14.80
C THR A 416 -20.01 -5.83 -15.25
N ARG A 417 -20.70 -6.96 -15.51
CA ARG A 417 -20.03 -8.16 -16.01
C ARG A 417 -19.34 -7.94 -17.36
N ASP A 418 -19.88 -7.07 -18.19
CA ASP A 418 -19.46 -6.89 -19.60
C ASP A 418 -18.97 -5.46 -19.89
N ASN A 419 -18.86 -4.59 -18.88
CA ASN A 419 -18.53 -3.19 -19.11
C ASN A 419 -17.71 -2.59 -17.96
N MET A 420 -16.61 -1.93 -18.30
CA MET A 420 -15.72 -1.25 -17.34
C MET A 420 -16.36 -0.07 -16.60
N GLY A 421 -17.52 0.40 -17.06
CA GLY A 421 -18.15 1.64 -16.65
C GLY A 421 -17.77 2.84 -17.56
N ALA A 422 -18.22 4.01 -17.18
CA ALA A 422 -17.88 5.26 -17.90
C ALA A 422 -16.43 5.68 -17.59
N GLY A 423 -15.71 6.12 -18.61
CA GLY A 423 -14.32 6.58 -18.48
C GLY A 423 -13.63 6.76 -19.84
N ASP A 424 -12.35 7.09 -19.79
CA ASP A 424 -11.50 7.27 -20.96
C ASP A 424 -10.57 6.07 -21.13
N ILE A 425 -10.37 5.66 -22.39
CA ILE A 425 -9.39 4.65 -22.79
C ILE A 425 -8.20 5.37 -23.41
N ILE A 426 -7.01 5.18 -22.83
CA ILE A 426 -5.80 5.89 -23.22
C ILE A 426 -4.75 4.86 -23.66
N ASP A 427 -4.14 5.07 -24.81
CA ASP A 427 -3.17 4.17 -25.43
C ASP A 427 -1.78 4.31 -24.78
N ILE A 428 -1.19 3.20 -24.28
CA ILE A 428 0.10 3.28 -23.58
C ILE A 428 1.23 3.68 -24.55
N GLU A 429 1.32 3.08 -25.72
CA GLU A 429 2.41 3.37 -26.66
C GLU A 429 2.34 4.81 -27.19
N LYS A 430 1.12 5.32 -27.38
CA LYS A 430 0.92 6.66 -27.95
C LYS A 430 1.02 7.75 -26.90
N ASP A 431 0.39 7.58 -25.73
CA ASP A 431 0.10 8.68 -24.80
C ASP A 431 0.93 8.62 -23.52
N PHE A 432 1.54 7.46 -23.21
CA PHE A 432 2.40 7.31 -22.05
C PHE A 432 3.89 7.24 -22.42
N TYR A 433 4.72 7.65 -21.49
CA TYR A 433 6.11 7.26 -21.41
C TYR A 433 6.25 6.20 -20.32
N VAL A 434 6.71 5.01 -20.69
CA VAL A 434 6.91 3.90 -19.74
C VAL A 434 8.30 4.05 -19.12
N VAL A 435 8.29 4.38 -17.82
CA VAL A 435 9.50 4.64 -17.04
C VAL A 435 10.04 3.32 -16.48
N LYS A 436 11.27 2.96 -16.88
CA LYS A 436 12.00 1.80 -16.36
C LYS A 436 13.12 2.23 -15.42
N PRO A 437 13.57 1.36 -14.47
CA PRO A 437 14.70 1.69 -13.60
C PRO A 437 15.91 2.21 -14.38
N GLY A 438 16.50 3.31 -13.88
CA GLY A 438 17.63 4.00 -14.51
C GLY A 438 17.26 5.20 -15.40
N VAL A 439 15.97 5.46 -15.63
CA VAL A 439 15.52 6.69 -16.28
C VAL A 439 15.68 7.87 -15.31
N SER A 440 16.28 8.98 -15.80
CA SER A 440 16.50 10.18 -14.97
C SER A 440 15.24 11.00 -14.74
N ALA A 441 15.20 11.79 -13.65
CA ALA A 441 14.13 12.74 -13.39
C ALA A 441 13.99 13.77 -14.53
N ALA A 442 15.12 14.24 -15.08
CA ALA A 442 15.11 15.16 -16.22
C ALA A 442 14.40 14.60 -17.44
N GLU A 443 14.61 13.31 -17.76
CA GLU A 443 13.92 12.65 -18.88
C GLU A 443 12.42 12.50 -18.58
N MET A 444 12.06 12.09 -17.36
CA MET A 444 10.64 12.03 -16.97
C MET A 444 9.96 13.40 -17.10
N ASN A 445 10.62 14.47 -16.65
CA ASN A 445 10.12 15.85 -16.77
C ASN A 445 10.00 16.29 -18.22
N ARG A 446 10.96 15.94 -19.07
CA ARG A 446 10.89 16.21 -20.52
C ARG A 446 9.65 15.57 -21.16
N GLN A 447 9.33 14.34 -20.76
CA GLN A 447 8.13 13.64 -21.25
C GLN A 447 6.83 14.26 -20.71
N LEU A 448 6.78 14.63 -19.43
CA LEU A 448 5.64 15.37 -18.85
C LEU A 448 5.41 16.70 -19.58
N GLN A 449 6.48 17.46 -19.85
CA GLN A 449 6.42 18.70 -20.61
C GLN A 449 5.93 18.48 -22.07
N ALA A 450 6.31 17.36 -22.66
CA ALA A 450 5.78 16.97 -23.99
C ALA A 450 4.30 16.54 -23.96
N GLY A 451 3.67 16.46 -22.78
CA GLY A 451 2.26 16.07 -22.59
C GLY A 451 2.03 14.57 -22.50
N LYS A 452 3.08 13.78 -22.29
CA LYS A 452 2.94 12.35 -22.00
C LYS A 452 2.51 12.14 -20.56
N HIS A 453 1.76 11.09 -20.35
CA HIS A 453 1.56 10.47 -19.04
C HIS A 453 2.79 9.63 -18.67
N LEU A 454 2.96 9.30 -17.39
CA LEU A 454 4.01 8.37 -16.95
C LEU A 454 3.39 7.06 -16.45
N LEU A 455 3.88 5.93 -16.95
CA LEU A 455 3.65 4.61 -16.37
C LEU A 455 4.97 4.12 -15.76
N ILE A 456 5.04 4.13 -14.43
CA ILE A 456 6.28 3.83 -13.72
C ILE A 456 6.30 2.34 -13.35
N THR A 457 7.25 1.60 -13.93
CA THR A 457 7.38 0.15 -13.74
C THR A 457 8.00 -0.20 -12.37
N PRO A 458 7.91 -1.47 -11.91
CA PRO A 458 8.43 -1.85 -10.61
C PRO A 458 9.92 -1.54 -10.44
N GLY A 459 10.26 -0.72 -9.45
CA GLY A 459 11.62 -0.30 -9.15
C GLY A 459 11.68 0.81 -8.11
N MET A 460 12.91 1.24 -7.78
CA MET A 460 13.16 2.40 -6.95
C MET A 460 13.83 3.48 -7.80
N TYR A 461 13.34 4.71 -7.72
CA TYR A 461 13.70 5.83 -8.58
C TYR A 461 14.16 7.01 -7.72
N GLU A 462 15.47 7.25 -7.69
CA GLU A 462 16.05 8.42 -7.04
C GLU A 462 15.96 9.61 -7.98
N LEU A 463 15.27 10.66 -7.55
CA LEU A 463 14.94 11.84 -8.34
C LEU A 463 15.87 13.00 -7.99
N SER A 464 16.75 13.39 -8.90
CA SER A 464 17.66 14.54 -8.73
C SER A 464 16.94 15.90 -8.70
N GLU A 465 15.69 15.94 -9.14
CA GLU A 465 14.80 17.09 -9.15
C GLU A 465 13.35 16.62 -9.00
N PRO A 466 12.39 17.48 -8.59
CA PRO A 466 11.00 17.10 -8.56
C PRO A 466 10.44 16.70 -9.92
N LEU A 467 9.55 15.70 -9.96
CA LEU A 467 8.69 15.50 -11.13
C LEU A 467 7.64 16.62 -11.14
N HIS A 468 7.69 17.48 -12.14
CA HIS A 468 6.84 18.64 -12.25
C HIS A 468 5.65 18.40 -13.17
N VAL A 469 4.45 18.41 -12.59
CA VAL A 469 3.20 18.16 -13.31
C VAL A 469 2.45 19.48 -13.54
N SER A 470 2.62 20.06 -14.73
CA SER A 470 2.05 21.36 -15.09
C SER A 470 0.89 21.28 -16.09
N LYS A 471 0.54 20.08 -16.57
CA LYS A 471 -0.53 19.90 -17.55
C LYS A 471 -1.75 19.23 -16.94
N ALA A 472 -2.93 19.78 -17.24
CA ALA A 472 -4.21 19.19 -16.87
C ALA A 472 -4.33 17.73 -17.36
N ASN A 473 -5.05 16.91 -16.61
CA ASN A 473 -5.33 15.52 -16.93
C ASN A 473 -4.10 14.60 -17.02
N THR A 474 -2.92 15.04 -16.56
CA THR A 474 -1.74 14.18 -16.51
C THR A 474 -1.96 13.01 -15.55
N ILE A 475 -1.54 11.82 -15.98
CA ILE A 475 -1.57 10.60 -15.18
C ILE A 475 -0.14 10.18 -14.87
N ILE A 476 0.17 9.98 -13.60
CA ILE A 476 1.36 9.25 -13.12
C ILE A 476 0.85 8.00 -12.42
N LEU A 477 1.05 6.85 -13.06
CA LEU A 477 0.56 5.55 -12.57
C LEU A 477 1.73 4.61 -12.30
N GLY A 478 1.82 4.09 -11.09
CA GLY A 478 2.80 3.09 -10.70
C GLY A 478 2.31 1.66 -10.90
N LEU A 479 3.23 0.74 -11.16
CA LEU A 479 3.04 -0.70 -11.11
C LEU A 479 3.95 -1.30 -10.04
N GLY A 480 3.47 -2.35 -9.35
CA GLY A 480 4.28 -3.11 -8.40
C GLY A 480 4.86 -2.28 -7.26
N LEU A 481 4.14 -1.26 -6.78
CA LEU A 481 4.61 -0.33 -5.74
C LEU A 481 5.90 0.40 -6.13
N ALA A 482 6.01 0.83 -7.39
CA ALA A 482 7.12 1.66 -7.85
C ALA A 482 7.38 2.80 -6.86
N THR A 483 8.64 2.98 -6.43
CA THR A 483 9.00 3.85 -5.32
C THR A 483 9.79 5.05 -5.81
N LEU A 484 9.31 6.25 -5.49
CA LEU A 484 9.95 7.52 -5.79
C LEU A 484 10.70 8.04 -4.56
N ILE A 485 11.91 8.52 -4.75
CA ILE A 485 12.81 8.96 -3.69
C ILE A 485 13.33 10.34 -4.05
N PRO A 486 13.02 11.40 -3.29
CA PRO A 486 13.74 12.66 -3.42
C PRO A 486 15.22 12.40 -3.19
N GLY A 487 16.06 12.62 -4.22
CA GLY A 487 17.49 12.35 -4.17
C GLY A 487 18.26 13.43 -3.39
N SER A 488 19.54 13.20 -3.15
CA SER A 488 20.40 14.12 -2.38
C SER A 488 20.49 15.54 -2.99
N ALA A 489 20.28 15.66 -4.30
CA ALA A 489 20.23 16.94 -5.01
C ALA A 489 18.85 17.61 -5.00
N ASN A 490 17.83 16.92 -4.48
CA ASN A 490 16.43 17.38 -4.46
C ASN A 490 15.93 17.57 -3.02
N PRO A 491 16.16 18.73 -2.39
CA PRO A 491 15.66 18.98 -1.03
C PRO A 491 14.18 19.37 -0.98
N TYR A 492 13.45 19.32 -2.08
CA TYR A 492 12.08 19.83 -2.14
C TYR A 492 11.04 18.74 -2.01
N THR A 493 10.82 17.93 -3.07
CA THR A 493 9.75 16.93 -3.10
C THR A 493 10.00 15.92 -4.22
N ALA A 494 9.35 14.74 -4.18
CA ALA A 494 9.42 13.81 -5.31
C ALA A 494 8.48 14.25 -6.45
N ILE A 495 7.26 14.70 -6.14
CA ILE A 495 6.29 15.20 -7.13
C ILE A 495 5.78 16.57 -6.70
N ALA A 496 5.84 17.53 -7.61
CA ALA A 496 5.21 18.84 -7.52
C ALA A 496 4.14 18.96 -8.61
N VAL A 497 2.88 19.13 -8.20
CA VAL A 497 1.74 19.33 -9.09
C VAL A 497 1.36 20.81 -9.06
N ASP A 498 1.25 21.44 -10.23
CA ASP A 498 0.70 22.79 -10.34
C ASP A 498 -0.80 22.82 -10.05
N ASP A 499 -1.38 24.02 -9.95
CA ASP A 499 -2.81 24.20 -9.73
C ASP A 499 -3.61 24.01 -11.04
N VAL A 500 -3.62 22.77 -11.55
CA VAL A 500 -4.27 22.36 -12.81
C VAL A 500 -5.27 21.22 -12.57
N PRO A 501 -6.37 21.15 -13.33
CA PRO A 501 -7.43 20.16 -13.10
C PRO A 501 -7.05 18.75 -13.56
N GLY A 502 -7.64 17.75 -12.91
CA GLY A 502 -7.74 16.38 -13.40
C GLY A 502 -6.46 15.56 -13.34
N VAL A 503 -5.42 16.02 -12.65
CA VAL A 503 -4.20 15.25 -12.45
C VAL A 503 -4.51 13.98 -11.67
N THR A 504 -3.86 12.88 -12.03
CA THR A 504 -3.93 11.62 -11.28
C THR A 504 -2.54 11.15 -10.91
N VAL A 505 -2.31 10.92 -9.63
CA VAL A 505 -1.11 10.24 -9.11
C VAL A 505 -1.57 9.00 -8.36
N ALA A 506 -1.17 7.81 -8.82
CA ALA A 506 -1.73 6.57 -8.27
C ALA A 506 -0.74 5.42 -8.19
N SER A 507 -0.96 4.51 -7.20
CA SER A 507 -0.22 3.26 -7.02
C SER A 507 1.30 3.44 -6.87
N LEU A 508 1.71 4.43 -6.11
CA LEU A 508 3.11 4.77 -5.87
C LEU A 508 3.48 4.69 -4.41
N MET A 509 4.70 4.30 -4.17
CA MET A 509 5.35 4.45 -2.89
C MET A 509 6.34 5.62 -2.94
N PHE A 510 6.46 6.35 -1.84
CA PHE A 510 7.47 7.41 -1.64
C PHE A 510 8.33 7.04 -0.44
N ASP A 511 9.63 7.18 -0.58
CA ASP A 511 10.57 6.80 0.47
C ASP A 511 11.60 7.93 0.71
N ALA A 512 11.69 8.39 1.92
CA ALA A 512 12.64 9.42 2.27
C ALA A 512 14.00 8.80 2.60
N HIS A 513 14.96 8.90 1.69
CA HIS A 513 16.36 8.52 1.91
C HIS A 513 17.25 9.72 2.24
N TYR A 514 16.83 10.91 1.87
CA TYR A 514 17.51 12.19 2.09
C TYR A 514 16.50 13.20 2.64
N SER A 515 17.00 14.25 3.26
CA SER A 515 16.13 15.31 3.79
C SER A 515 15.45 16.09 2.67
N SER A 516 14.14 16.34 2.84
CA SER A 516 13.34 17.11 1.89
C SER A 516 12.20 17.86 2.59
N HIS A 517 11.63 18.86 1.92
CA HIS A 517 10.46 19.56 2.44
C HIS A 517 9.24 18.66 2.50
N SER A 518 8.99 17.92 1.42
CA SER A 518 7.85 16.99 1.35
C SER A 518 8.18 15.78 0.46
N LEU A 519 7.27 14.80 0.44
CA LEU A 519 7.33 13.69 -0.50
C LEU A 519 6.40 13.91 -1.69
N ILE A 520 5.27 14.61 -1.48
CA ILE A 520 4.39 15.07 -2.55
C ILE A 520 3.75 16.41 -2.18
N GLN A 521 3.71 17.33 -3.14
CA GLN A 521 3.03 18.62 -3.03
C GLN A 521 2.05 18.79 -4.19
N VAL A 522 0.81 19.19 -3.88
CA VAL A 522 -0.24 19.46 -4.87
C VAL A 522 -0.70 20.90 -4.74
N GLY A 523 -0.41 21.68 -5.76
CA GLY A 523 -0.64 23.10 -5.84
C GLY A 523 0.44 23.95 -5.19
N PRO A 524 0.68 25.16 -5.71
CA PRO A 524 1.50 26.17 -5.06
C PRO A 524 0.81 26.71 -3.80
N GLU A 525 1.58 27.30 -2.91
CA GLU A 525 1.00 27.97 -1.73
C GLU A 525 -0.10 28.97 -2.14
N LYS A 526 -1.18 29.02 -1.36
CA LYS A 526 -2.30 29.92 -1.56
C LYS A 526 -3.06 29.72 -2.89
N SER A 527 -3.07 28.52 -3.45
CA SER A 527 -3.98 28.13 -4.53
C SER A 527 -5.43 28.54 -4.22
N ARG A 528 -6.16 29.01 -5.24
CA ARG A 528 -7.56 29.44 -5.07
C ARG A 528 -8.47 28.97 -6.21
N ILE A 529 -7.91 28.29 -7.21
CA ILE A 529 -8.67 27.83 -8.38
C ILE A 529 -9.53 26.63 -7.97
N ARG A 530 -10.78 26.62 -8.39
CA ARG A 530 -11.71 25.51 -8.17
C ARG A 530 -11.63 24.53 -9.34
N HIS A 531 -11.56 23.25 -9.01
CA HIS A 531 -11.49 22.14 -9.96
C HIS A 531 -12.62 21.13 -9.74
N ALA A 532 -13.80 21.60 -9.29
CA ALA A 532 -14.91 20.77 -8.85
C ALA A 532 -15.39 19.75 -9.90
N ASP A 533 -15.41 20.15 -11.18
CA ASP A 533 -15.85 19.28 -12.27
C ASP A 533 -14.79 18.28 -12.74
N ASN A 534 -13.53 18.53 -12.37
CA ASN A 534 -12.41 17.67 -12.73
C ASN A 534 -11.32 17.69 -11.65
N PRO A 535 -11.60 17.13 -10.46
CA PRO A 535 -10.68 17.15 -9.33
C PRO A 535 -9.42 16.33 -9.59
N THR A 536 -8.32 16.72 -8.94
CA THR A 536 -7.11 15.91 -8.85
C THR A 536 -7.37 14.66 -8.01
N LEU A 537 -6.93 13.50 -8.49
CA LEU A 537 -7.00 12.22 -7.79
C LEU A 537 -5.62 11.77 -7.31
N LEU A 538 -5.52 11.48 -6.04
CA LEU A 538 -4.39 10.82 -5.40
C LEU A 538 -4.88 9.48 -4.84
N ALA A 539 -4.40 8.34 -5.36
CA ALA A 539 -4.94 7.03 -4.97
C ALA A 539 -3.84 5.99 -4.71
N ASP A 540 -3.99 5.21 -3.64
CA ASP A 540 -2.99 4.21 -3.21
C ASP A 540 -1.58 4.82 -3.13
N LEU A 541 -1.42 5.86 -2.31
CA LEU A 541 -0.13 6.50 -2.06
C LEU A 541 0.41 6.10 -0.69
N PHE A 542 1.60 5.52 -0.69
CA PHE A 542 2.24 5.01 0.51
C PHE A 542 3.56 5.73 0.74
N LEU A 543 3.67 6.45 1.85
CA LEU A 543 4.78 7.34 2.11
C LEU A 543 5.51 6.91 3.39
N ARG A 544 6.83 6.77 3.31
CA ARG A 544 7.65 6.32 4.43
C ARG A 544 8.79 7.29 4.72
N VAL A 545 8.93 7.65 5.99
CA VAL A 545 10.05 8.46 6.48
C VAL A 545 10.90 7.61 7.43
N GLY A 546 12.11 7.25 7.00
CA GLY A 546 13.00 6.34 7.73
C GLY A 546 12.66 4.85 7.54
N GLY A 547 13.29 3.98 8.30
CA GLY A 547 13.06 2.52 8.28
C GLY A 547 13.92 1.75 7.27
N PHE A 548 14.27 2.32 6.15
CA PHE A 548 14.95 1.61 5.06
C PHE A 548 16.49 1.73 5.10
N ARG A 549 17.04 2.90 5.47
CA ARG A 549 18.48 3.18 5.52
C ARG A 549 18.88 3.69 6.89
N ALA A 550 20.06 3.31 7.34
CA ALA A 550 20.63 3.72 8.63
C ALA A 550 21.21 5.17 8.59
N ASP A 551 20.51 6.09 7.95
CA ASP A 551 20.90 7.50 7.82
C ASP A 551 19.89 8.39 8.53
N LYS A 552 20.34 9.51 9.07
CA LYS A 552 19.42 10.55 9.56
C LYS A 552 18.69 11.18 8.38
N VAL A 553 17.37 11.26 8.50
CA VAL A 553 16.52 11.89 7.48
C VAL A 553 15.53 12.84 8.13
N HIS A 554 15.24 13.94 7.44
CA HIS A 554 14.23 14.90 7.84
C HIS A 554 13.26 15.17 6.69
N VAL A 555 11.96 15.02 6.96
CA VAL A 555 10.91 15.50 6.05
C VAL A 555 10.04 16.47 6.83
N ASP A 556 9.93 17.71 6.36
CA ASP A 556 9.17 18.71 7.09
C ASP A 556 7.68 18.34 7.19
N GLN A 557 7.04 18.10 6.04
CA GLN A 557 5.63 17.68 5.92
C GLN A 557 5.51 16.65 4.80
N SER A 558 5.12 15.43 5.09
CA SER A 558 5.18 14.34 4.08
C SER A 558 4.26 14.59 2.87
N VAL A 559 3.04 15.05 3.10
CA VAL A 559 2.07 15.38 2.05
C VAL A 559 1.52 16.78 2.27
N VAL A 560 1.60 17.62 1.24
CA VAL A 560 1.09 19.01 1.28
C VAL A 560 0.08 19.21 0.15
N ILE A 561 -1.17 19.53 0.49
CA ILE A 561 -2.26 19.79 -0.45
C ILE A 561 -2.67 21.23 -0.35
N ASN A 562 -2.30 22.03 -1.35
CA ASN A 562 -2.65 23.45 -1.43
C ASN A 562 -3.77 23.73 -2.43
N SER A 563 -3.93 22.87 -3.47
CA SER A 563 -5.01 23.00 -4.45
C SER A 563 -6.36 22.63 -3.84
N ASN A 564 -7.41 23.27 -4.36
CA ASN A 564 -8.79 22.94 -4.03
C ASN A 564 -9.28 21.68 -4.78
N ASP A 565 -10.38 21.10 -4.30
CA ASP A 565 -11.10 20.00 -4.96
C ASP A 565 -10.20 18.76 -5.22
N VAL A 566 -9.40 18.34 -4.26
CA VAL A 566 -8.57 17.13 -4.35
C VAL A 566 -9.31 15.94 -3.74
N ILE A 567 -9.22 14.79 -4.39
CA ILE A 567 -9.67 13.49 -3.88
C ILE A 567 -8.44 12.70 -3.46
N GLY A 568 -8.33 12.36 -2.17
CA GLY A 568 -7.40 11.38 -1.64
C GLY A 568 -8.13 10.05 -1.40
N ASP A 569 -7.56 8.94 -1.85
CA ASP A 569 -8.21 7.64 -1.75
C ASP A 569 -7.19 6.55 -1.40
N HIS A 570 -7.13 6.19 -0.12
CA HIS A 570 -6.24 5.22 0.48
C HIS A 570 -4.78 5.68 0.53
N PHE A 571 -4.44 6.32 1.64
CA PHE A 571 -3.07 6.70 1.97
C PHE A 571 -2.58 5.93 3.20
N TRP A 572 -1.32 5.52 3.17
CA TRP A 572 -0.56 5.25 4.38
C TRP A 572 0.66 6.17 4.43
N ILE A 573 0.66 7.08 5.40
CA ILE A 573 1.73 8.02 5.63
C ILE A 573 2.37 7.64 6.95
N TRP A 574 3.61 7.19 6.91
CA TRP A 574 4.26 6.52 8.03
C TRP A 574 5.62 7.11 8.34
N ARG A 575 5.76 7.71 9.52
CA ARG A 575 7.07 7.88 10.13
C ARG A 575 7.43 6.54 10.74
N ALA A 576 8.42 5.84 10.17
CA ALA A 576 8.75 4.50 10.58
C ALA A 576 9.10 4.44 12.08
N ASP A 577 8.47 3.52 12.79
CA ASP A 577 8.71 3.20 14.20
C ASP A 577 9.64 1.99 14.34
N HIS A 578 9.83 1.24 13.27
CA HIS A 578 10.78 0.14 13.16
C HIS A 578 11.43 0.11 11.77
N GLY A 579 12.52 -0.65 11.61
CA GLY A 579 13.25 -0.71 10.35
C GLY A 579 14.63 -1.32 10.48
N VAL A 580 15.49 -1.05 9.52
CA VAL A 580 16.91 -1.37 9.55
C VAL A 580 17.55 -0.69 10.76
N LYS A 581 18.46 -1.37 11.45
CA LYS A 581 19.14 -0.81 12.63
C LYS A 581 19.69 0.60 12.36
N GLY A 582 19.35 1.56 13.22
CA GLY A 582 19.80 2.95 13.13
C GLY A 582 19.00 3.83 12.16
N SER A 583 17.90 3.31 11.59
CA SER A 583 17.03 4.05 10.66
C SER A 583 15.83 4.73 11.31
N VAL A 584 15.58 4.48 12.59
CA VAL A 584 14.42 4.99 13.33
C VAL A 584 14.82 5.53 14.70
N GLY A 585 14.09 6.52 15.18
CA GLY A 585 14.26 7.14 16.51
C GLY A 585 13.85 8.61 16.50
N TRP A 586 13.63 9.18 17.70
CA TRP A 586 13.11 10.53 17.86
C TRP A 586 13.93 11.59 17.11
N ASP A 587 15.27 11.45 17.08
CA ASP A 587 16.22 12.37 16.44
C ASP A 587 16.86 11.79 15.17
N ILE A 588 16.30 10.70 14.61
CA ILE A 588 16.84 10.00 13.43
C ILE A 588 15.99 10.25 12.21
N ASN A 589 14.72 9.80 12.22
CA ASN A 589 13.78 10.03 11.14
C ASN A 589 12.75 11.08 11.56
N THR A 590 13.18 12.34 11.53
CA THR A 590 12.38 13.45 12.04
C THR A 590 11.40 13.96 10.99
N THR A 591 10.16 14.26 11.44
CA THR A 591 9.13 14.84 10.57
C THR A 591 8.03 15.47 11.43
N ARG A 592 7.56 16.65 11.03
CA ARG A 592 6.52 17.36 11.79
C ARG A 592 5.14 16.74 11.55
N ASN A 593 4.68 16.73 10.29
CA ASN A 593 3.31 16.36 9.95
C ASN A 593 3.27 15.32 8.83
N GLY A 594 2.31 14.40 8.90
CA GLY A 594 2.04 13.45 7.82
C GLY A 594 1.30 14.11 6.66
N LEU A 595 0.11 14.64 6.92
CA LEU A 595 -0.73 15.30 5.92
C LEU A 595 -1.05 16.73 6.36
N VAL A 596 -0.79 17.69 5.48
CA VAL A 596 -1.22 19.09 5.62
C VAL A 596 -2.13 19.47 4.47
N VAL A 597 -3.33 19.95 4.78
CA VAL A 597 -4.34 20.33 3.80
C VAL A 597 -4.68 21.80 3.94
N ASN A 598 -4.22 22.60 3.00
CA ASN A 598 -4.47 24.03 2.92
C ASN A 598 -5.57 24.37 1.90
N GLY A 599 -5.79 23.48 0.92
CA GLY A 599 -6.83 23.65 -0.10
C GLY A 599 -8.24 23.37 0.43
N ASP A 600 -9.22 24.07 -0.14
CA ASP A 600 -10.62 23.89 0.18
C ASP A 600 -11.21 22.66 -0.55
N TYR A 601 -12.31 22.09 -0.05
CA TYR A 601 -13.10 21.02 -0.66
C TYR A 601 -12.34 19.70 -0.90
N MET A 602 -11.24 19.45 -0.20
CA MET A 602 -10.60 18.13 -0.27
C MET A 602 -11.49 17.07 0.36
N THR A 603 -11.59 15.92 -0.30
CA THR A 603 -12.25 14.72 0.23
C THR A 603 -11.22 13.60 0.38
N MET A 604 -11.04 13.09 1.59
CA MET A 604 -10.11 12.03 1.92
C MET A 604 -10.83 10.74 2.34
N TYR A 605 -10.53 9.64 1.68
CA TYR A 605 -11.01 8.29 2.00
C TYR A 605 -9.86 7.42 2.50
N ALA A 606 -10.07 6.67 3.59
CA ALA A 606 -9.10 5.75 4.16
C ALA A 606 -7.70 6.34 4.35
N LEU A 607 -7.58 7.25 5.29
CA LEU A 607 -6.30 7.82 5.72
C LEU A 607 -5.72 7.03 6.89
N PHE A 608 -4.58 6.41 6.67
CA PHE A 608 -3.72 5.84 7.71
C PHE A 608 -2.51 6.78 7.86
N ASN A 609 -2.29 7.35 9.05
CA ASN A 609 -1.28 8.40 9.22
C ASN A 609 -0.67 8.31 10.62
N GLU A 610 0.63 7.95 10.73
CA GLU A 610 1.18 7.39 11.96
C GLU A 610 2.54 7.96 12.34
N HIS A 611 2.72 8.18 13.66
CA HIS A 611 3.98 8.42 14.40
C HIS A 611 4.65 9.77 14.17
N PHE A 612 4.00 10.75 13.57
CA PHE A 612 4.58 12.09 13.36
C PHE A 612 4.79 12.86 14.65
N GLN A 613 5.79 13.71 14.70
CA GLN A 613 6.24 14.38 15.91
C GLN A 613 5.40 15.60 16.31
N GLU A 614 4.55 16.09 15.37
CA GLU A 614 3.53 17.10 15.63
C GLU A 614 2.15 16.56 15.25
N TYR A 615 1.26 17.38 14.69
CA TYR A 615 -0.06 16.92 14.24
C TYR A 615 0.10 15.88 13.10
N GLN A 616 -0.53 14.71 13.27
CA GLN A 616 -0.46 13.70 12.19
C GLN A 616 -1.14 14.23 10.93
N THR A 617 -2.33 14.85 11.12
CA THR A 617 -3.09 15.50 10.05
C THR A 617 -3.47 16.91 10.47
N TYR A 618 -3.18 17.89 9.61
CA TYR A 618 -3.47 19.29 9.87
C TYR A 618 -4.26 19.92 8.72
N TRP A 619 -5.45 20.44 9.00
CA TRP A 619 -6.37 21.07 8.05
C TRP A 619 -6.49 22.57 8.30
N THR A 620 -6.21 23.36 7.28
CA THR A 620 -6.53 24.80 7.24
C THR A 620 -7.56 25.15 6.16
N GLY A 621 -7.81 24.23 5.20
CA GLY A 621 -8.82 24.38 4.15
C GLY A 621 -10.25 24.16 4.64
N ASN A 622 -11.19 24.89 4.05
CA ASN A 622 -12.62 24.76 4.33
C ASN A 622 -13.28 23.64 3.50
N TYR A 623 -14.45 23.21 3.93
CA TYR A 623 -15.27 22.19 3.26
C TYR A 623 -14.56 20.85 3.10
N GLY A 624 -13.56 20.59 3.93
CA GLY A 624 -12.82 19.33 3.97
C GLY A 624 -13.70 18.17 4.46
N ARG A 625 -13.43 16.98 3.97
CA ARG A 625 -14.11 15.74 4.39
C ARG A 625 -13.11 14.63 4.59
N THR A 626 -13.23 13.89 5.71
CA THR A 626 -12.45 12.69 5.96
C THR A 626 -13.37 11.53 6.31
N TYR A 627 -13.29 10.46 5.51
CA TYR A 627 -14.03 9.23 5.74
C TYR A 627 -13.05 8.12 6.05
N PHE A 628 -13.06 7.66 7.28
CA PHE A 628 -12.15 6.71 7.88
C PHE A 628 -10.71 7.23 8.06
N PHE A 629 -10.35 7.39 9.30
CA PHE A 629 -9.02 7.76 9.73
C PHE A 629 -8.49 6.76 10.75
N GLN A 630 -7.29 6.26 10.52
CA GLN A 630 -6.54 5.47 11.50
C GLN A 630 -5.24 6.18 11.79
N CYS A 631 -4.89 6.24 13.05
CA CYS A 631 -3.67 6.89 13.50
C CYS A 631 -3.07 6.15 14.68
N GLU A 632 -1.76 6.10 14.70
CA GLU A 632 -0.98 5.73 15.87
C GLU A 632 -0.11 6.92 16.28
N SER A 633 -0.23 7.33 17.56
CA SER A 633 0.61 8.40 18.09
C SER A 633 2.06 7.96 18.15
N PRO A 634 3.07 8.86 18.12
CA PRO A 634 4.48 8.45 18.14
C PRO A 634 4.80 7.70 19.44
N TYR A 635 5.39 6.53 19.31
CA TYR A 635 5.74 5.65 20.45
C TYR A 635 6.96 6.14 21.23
N ASP A 636 7.88 6.81 20.52
CA ASP A 636 9.25 7.09 20.91
C ASP A 636 9.47 8.50 21.48
N ALA A 637 8.41 9.27 21.77
CA ALA A 637 8.55 10.56 22.42
C ALA A 637 9.33 10.39 23.74
N PRO A 638 10.49 11.08 23.93
CA PRO A 638 11.40 10.75 25.03
C PRO A 638 10.86 11.19 26.40
N ASN A 639 10.07 12.23 26.45
CA ASN A 639 9.43 12.76 27.64
C ASN A 639 8.36 13.79 27.27
N GLN A 640 7.54 14.18 28.25
CA GLN A 640 6.45 15.13 28.04
C GLN A 640 6.94 16.51 27.54
N ALA A 641 8.10 16.96 27.99
CA ALA A 641 8.62 18.26 27.57
C ALA A 641 8.97 18.32 26.07
N ALA A 642 9.42 17.20 25.51
CA ALA A 642 9.71 17.07 24.07
C ALA A 642 8.45 16.89 23.20
N TYR A 643 7.30 16.61 23.81
CA TYR A 643 6.06 16.36 23.09
C TYR A 643 4.92 17.25 23.64
N ARG A 644 5.01 18.55 23.33
CA ARG A 644 4.05 19.58 23.70
C ARG A 644 3.69 20.47 22.54
N SER A 645 2.39 20.73 22.34
CA SER A 645 1.85 21.65 21.34
C SER A 645 1.56 23.04 21.94
N GLU A 646 0.98 23.93 21.13
CA GLU A 646 0.58 25.30 21.50
C GLU A 646 1.70 26.07 22.22
N LYS A 647 2.93 26.05 21.64
CA LYS A 647 4.13 26.68 22.20
C LYS A 647 4.50 26.15 23.61
N GLY A 648 4.25 24.87 23.85
CA GLY A 648 4.61 24.21 25.11
C GLY A 648 3.56 24.28 26.21
N THR A 649 2.37 24.82 25.93
CA THR A 649 1.31 24.97 26.94
C THR A 649 0.36 23.78 27.01
N ARG A 650 0.31 22.93 25.96
CA ARG A 650 -0.61 21.78 25.88
C ARG A 650 0.16 20.48 25.81
N ASP A 651 -0.30 19.47 26.53
CA ASP A 651 0.31 18.15 26.54
C ASP A 651 -0.01 17.39 25.24
N GLY A 652 1.06 17.02 24.49
CA GLY A 652 0.98 16.28 23.25
C GLY A 652 0.49 17.09 22.05
N PHE A 653 0.44 16.44 20.89
CA PHE A 653 -0.16 16.92 19.66
C PHE A 653 -1.37 16.04 19.31
N ALA A 654 -2.48 16.65 18.91
CA ALA A 654 -3.63 15.93 18.43
C ALA A 654 -3.27 15.12 17.16
N ALA A 655 -3.84 13.93 17.03
CA ALA A 655 -3.71 13.14 15.81
C ALA A 655 -4.35 13.83 14.60
N TYR A 656 -5.43 14.57 14.86
CA TYR A 656 -6.17 15.29 13.83
C TYR A 656 -6.50 16.71 14.30
N LYS A 657 -5.96 17.69 13.60
CA LYS A 657 -6.17 19.12 13.91
C LYS A 657 -6.87 19.82 12.77
N VAL A 658 -7.97 20.50 13.05
CA VAL A 658 -8.60 21.47 12.15
C VAL A 658 -8.36 22.87 12.70
N ALA A 659 -7.86 23.77 11.87
CA ALA A 659 -7.53 25.14 12.27
C ALA A 659 -8.77 25.95 12.67
N ASN A 660 -8.58 26.90 13.56
CA ASN A 660 -9.70 27.68 14.16
C ASN A 660 -10.46 28.52 13.13
N GLU A 661 -9.86 28.86 12.01
CA GLU A 661 -10.42 29.64 10.90
C GLU A 661 -11.44 28.83 10.10
N VAL A 662 -11.30 27.52 10.06
CA VAL A 662 -12.20 26.62 9.32
C VAL A 662 -13.62 26.72 9.83
N VAL A 663 -14.57 26.88 8.94
CA VAL A 663 -16.01 27.05 9.24
C VAL A 663 -16.86 25.83 8.87
N GLN A 664 -16.37 25.00 7.95
CA GLN A 664 -17.05 23.75 7.57
C GLN A 664 -16.04 22.61 7.41
N HIS A 665 -16.30 21.50 8.09
CA HIS A 665 -15.49 20.28 8.02
C HIS A 665 -16.34 19.09 8.45
N GLU A 666 -16.17 17.94 7.79
CA GLU A 666 -16.84 16.69 8.11
C GLU A 666 -15.84 15.55 8.32
N ALA A 667 -16.02 14.76 9.38
CA ALA A 667 -15.16 13.62 9.66
C ALA A 667 -15.94 12.44 10.23
N TYR A 668 -15.62 11.23 9.77
CA TYR A 668 -16.33 10.01 10.13
C TYR A 668 -15.38 8.83 10.37
N ALA A 669 -15.70 7.99 11.38
CA ALA A 669 -15.06 6.70 11.62
C ALA A 669 -13.55 6.80 11.91
N PHE A 670 -13.19 7.46 12.99
CA PHE A 670 -11.80 7.57 13.44
C PHE A 670 -11.46 6.51 14.48
N GLY A 671 -10.33 5.83 14.29
CA GLY A 671 -9.66 5.00 15.28
C GLY A 671 -8.26 5.55 15.55
N ILE A 672 -8.04 6.09 16.74
CA ILE A 672 -6.78 6.71 17.14
C ILE A 672 -6.17 5.88 18.26
N TYR A 673 -4.93 5.48 18.08
CA TYR A 673 -4.23 4.53 18.93
C TYR A 673 -3.01 5.16 19.60
N ASP A 674 -2.67 4.67 20.78
CA ASP A 674 -1.39 4.92 21.42
C ASP A 674 -0.75 3.63 21.94
N VAL A 675 0.59 3.55 21.82
CA VAL A 675 1.45 2.55 22.46
C VAL A 675 2.65 3.29 23.05
N LEU A 676 2.41 4.16 24.03
CA LEU A 676 3.41 5.07 24.58
C LEU A 676 4.42 4.32 25.45
N VAL A 677 5.69 4.34 25.07
CA VAL A 677 6.79 3.73 25.82
C VAL A 677 7.09 4.51 27.09
N ASN A 678 7.06 5.83 27.01
CA ASN A 678 7.30 6.74 28.13
C ASN A 678 6.00 7.32 28.71
N PRO A 679 6.00 7.89 29.93
CA PRO A 679 4.84 8.59 30.49
C PRO A 679 4.55 9.86 29.69
N ILE A 680 3.70 9.74 28.70
CA ILE A 680 3.28 10.81 27.80
C ILE A 680 1.75 10.94 27.87
N ARG A 681 1.30 12.13 28.18
CA ARG A 681 -0.12 12.53 28.09
C ARG A 681 -0.34 13.27 26.79
N ILE A 682 -1.46 12.99 26.14
CA ILE A 682 -1.98 13.73 24.99
C ILE A 682 -3.30 14.34 25.43
N GLU A 683 -3.40 15.66 25.49
CA GLU A 683 -4.59 16.30 26.03
C GLU A 683 -5.86 15.94 25.27
N SER A 684 -5.82 16.00 23.93
CA SER A 684 -6.94 15.62 23.06
C SER A 684 -6.43 14.90 21.83
N SER A 685 -7.08 13.81 21.43
CA SER A 685 -6.70 13.11 20.19
C SER A 685 -7.17 13.83 18.93
N VAL A 686 -8.24 14.63 19.02
CA VAL A 686 -8.77 15.46 17.93
C VAL A 686 -9.01 16.88 18.44
N GLU A 687 -8.57 17.86 17.68
CA GLU A 687 -8.77 19.28 17.96
C GLU A 687 -9.44 19.97 16.77
N VAL A 688 -10.62 20.56 16.98
CA VAL A 688 -11.40 21.22 15.94
C VAL A 688 -12.08 22.48 16.47
N PRO A 689 -12.38 23.49 15.62
CA PRO A 689 -13.17 24.63 16.04
C PRO A 689 -14.60 24.23 16.38
N VAL A 690 -15.18 24.85 17.41
CA VAL A 690 -16.58 24.64 17.81
C VAL A 690 -17.46 25.58 16.98
N LYS A 691 -17.90 25.09 15.84
CA LYS A 691 -18.73 25.83 14.86
C LYS A 691 -19.81 24.92 14.26
N PRO A 692 -21.02 25.42 13.94
CA PRO A 692 -22.11 24.58 13.43
C PRO A 692 -21.83 23.79 12.16
N GLY A 693 -20.85 24.22 11.35
CA GLY A 693 -20.42 23.54 10.13
C GLY A 693 -19.33 22.49 10.34
N VAL A 694 -18.80 22.36 11.55
CA VAL A 694 -17.73 21.37 11.86
C VAL A 694 -18.36 20.18 12.58
N ARG A 695 -18.46 19.05 11.90
CA ARG A 695 -19.20 17.87 12.34
C ARG A 695 -18.33 16.61 12.31
N LEU A 696 -18.26 15.92 13.43
CA LEU A 696 -17.53 14.68 13.53
C LEU A 696 -18.43 13.57 14.08
N LYS A 697 -18.33 12.35 13.52
CA LYS A 697 -19.11 11.20 13.97
C LYS A 697 -18.24 9.96 14.13
N HIS A 698 -18.47 9.21 15.22
CA HIS A 698 -17.85 7.93 15.47
C HIS A 698 -16.33 8.03 15.60
N ILE A 699 -15.89 8.79 16.58
CA ILE A 699 -14.47 8.99 16.87
C ILE A 699 -14.12 8.19 18.12
N CYS A 700 -13.10 7.32 18.05
CA CYS A 700 -12.65 6.55 19.20
C CYS A 700 -11.14 6.60 19.40
N ASN A 701 -10.76 6.67 20.68
CA ASN A 701 -9.41 6.43 21.15
C ASN A 701 -9.29 4.98 21.63
N ASN A 702 -8.19 4.33 21.28
CA ASN A 702 -7.85 3.00 21.74
C ASN A 702 -6.45 3.05 22.37
N SER A 703 -6.38 3.17 23.70
CA SER A 703 -5.10 3.15 24.39
C SER A 703 -4.65 1.72 24.62
N LEU A 704 -3.53 1.36 24.04
CA LEU A 704 -2.84 0.08 24.20
C LEU A 704 -1.63 0.21 25.12
N SER A 705 -1.39 1.40 25.65
CA SER A 705 -0.32 1.72 26.59
C SER A 705 -0.53 1.03 27.95
N ASN A 706 0.59 0.73 28.61
CA ASN A 706 0.59 0.19 29.96
C ASN A 706 1.25 1.16 30.93
N GLY A 707 0.62 1.43 32.06
CA GLY A 707 1.20 2.21 33.14
C GLY A 707 0.51 3.58 33.35
N PRO A 708 0.89 4.26 34.44
CA PRO A 708 0.33 5.56 34.76
C PRO A 708 0.80 6.66 33.80
N ASP A 709 0.01 7.72 33.72
CA ASP A 709 0.36 8.96 33.01
C ASP A 709 0.61 8.80 31.51
N ARG A 710 -0.10 7.85 30.86
CA ARG A 710 -0.04 7.57 29.43
C ARG A 710 -1.43 7.60 28.82
N GLY A 711 -1.51 8.06 27.56
CA GLY A 711 -2.76 8.04 26.79
C GLY A 711 -3.37 9.40 26.53
N PHE A 712 -4.67 9.41 26.25
CA PHE A 712 -5.44 10.57 25.87
C PHE A 712 -6.27 11.11 27.04
N GLY A 713 -6.29 12.44 27.21
CA GLY A 713 -7.15 13.13 28.16
C GLY A 713 -8.61 13.17 27.69
N TYR A 714 -8.79 13.49 26.42
CA TYR A 714 -10.10 13.61 25.78
C TYR A 714 -10.09 13.01 24.37
N VAL A 715 -11.27 12.82 23.79
CA VAL A 715 -11.44 12.34 22.40
C VAL A 715 -11.44 13.52 21.43
N ILE A 716 -12.32 14.51 21.63
CA ILE A 716 -12.41 15.71 20.78
C ILE A 716 -12.39 16.94 21.68
N ASN A 717 -11.43 17.82 21.51
CA ASN A 717 -11.25 19.00 22.37
C ASN A 717 -11.25 18.58 23.86
N GLN A 718 -12.26 19.03 24.63
CA GLN A 718 -12.46 18.63 26.03
C GLN A 718 -13.65 17.68 26.22
N VAL A 719 -14.03 16.97 25.15
CA VAL A 719 -15.17 16.04 25.14
C VAL A 719 -14.68 14.59 25.07
N GLY A 720 -15.33 13.71 25.81
CA GLY A 720 -15.00 12.29 25.91
C GLY A 720 -14.28 11.95 27.21
N LYS A 721 -14.06 10.66 27.44
CA LYS A 721 -13.40 10.16 28.66
C LYS A 721 -11.90 10.00 28.42
N SER A 722 -11.14 10.16 29.51
CA SER A 722 -9.70 9.91 29.54
C SER A 722 -9.38 8.41 29.46
N THR A 723 -8.23 8.10 28.85
CA THR A 723 -7.60 6.79 28.92
C THR A 723 -6.43 6.74 29.91
N TYR A 724 -6.11 7.85 30.59
CA TYR A 724 -5.03 7.90 31.57
C TYR A 724 -5.22 6.89 32.69
N ASN A 725 -4.11 6.33 33.16
CA ASN A 725 -4.07 5.42 34.32
C ASN A 725 -4.93 4.15 34.14
N THR A 726 -5.26 3.79 32.93
CA THR A 726 -5.97 2.54 32.64
C THR A 726 -5.00 1.48 32.12
N TRP A 727 -5.31 0.23 32.45
CA TRP A 727 -4.50 -0.90 32.00
C TRP A 727 -5.15 -1.51 30.77
N ARG A 728 -4.44 -1.48 29.63
CA ARG A 728 -4.74 -2.18 28.38
C ARG A 728 -6.16 -2.04 27.82
N ASP A 729 -6.23 -1.86 26.51
CA ASP A 729 -7.45 -1.93 25.70
C ASP A 729 -8.59 -1.05 26.26
N ASN A 730 -8.21 0.14 26.69
CA ASN A 730 -9.20 1.11 27.13
C ASN A 730 -9.67 1.95 25.95
N ARG A 731 -10.88 1.70 25.54
CA ARG A 731 -11.54 2.41 24.47
C ARG A 731 -12.46 3.50 25.00
N THR A 732 -12.23 4.73 24.54
CA THR A 732 -13.12 5.88 24.77
C THR A 732 -13.59 6.46 23.45
N TYR A 733 -14.79 7.02 23.40
CA TYR A 733 -15.36 7.47 22.13
C TYR A 733 -16.32 8.65 22.30
N VAL A 734 -16.48 9.39 21.20
CA VAL A 734 -17.52 10.39 20.99
C VAL A 734 -18.35 9.95 19.78
N VAL A 735 -19.67 9.81 20.01
CA VAL A 735 -20.59 9.35 18.96
C VAL A 735 -20.79 10.43 17.90
N GLU A 736 -21.01 11.66 18.34
CA GLU A 736 -21.26 12.81 17.48
C GLU A 736 -20.78 14.08 18.16
N PHE A 737 -20.12 14.94 17.39
CA PHE A 737 -19.69 16.27 17.77
C PHE A 737 -20.19 17.23 16.70
N LEU A 738 -21.10 18.13 17.08
CA LEU A 738 -21.82 19.06 16.19
C LEU A 738 -21.58 20.50 16.58
#